data_a5ff94bd8c527a9240ae5774bd9b5248
#
_entry.id   a5ff94bd8c527a9240ae5774bd9b5248
#
_cell.length_a   1.000
_cell.length_b   1.000
_cell.length_c   1.000
_cell.angle_alpha   90.00
_cell.angle_beta   90.00
_cell.angle_gamma   90.00
#
_symmetry.space_group_name_H-M   'P 1'
#
loop_
_entity.id
_entity.type
_entity.pdbx_description
1 polymer ?
#
loop_
_entity_poly.entity_id
_entity_poly.type
_entity_poly.pdbx_seq_one_letter_code
_entity_poly.pdbx_strand_id
1 'polypeptide(L)'
;MPKISVDQALLKAKSHVKRGEVEEAEKLYQSVLQVFPKNVRAQQGLAALTKPKQNDVTQNPPQEVIDDLLSLYNQGQLAAVVERAQTLTVQYPSAFFVWNILGAANMGLGRTEDAASACKRVSELNPTYADGFNNLGVTLQAQGKLDEAITAYNKALSLKPDFAEAYYNMGNALQEQGTLDEAITAYGKALSLKPDYADAYYNMGVTLKDQGKLDEAIEAYSKALSLKPDYAAAYYNTGVTLQEQGKLDEAITAYNKALSLKPDYAVARAQCLHQLAHICDWSSIEAAGSYVKELGIIGKSVPPFAVLTLEDAPERHRLRSELFVREKFLQKPLPATAKPSQKPECLRIGYFSADFHNHATMHLMAQIFALHDKSRFEILAYSYGPDRQDEMRKKLLGAVDVFHDVREMNDLQIVDLARREKLDIAIDLKGFTQNERLGPFAYGLAPVQISYLGYPGTLGADFIDYIVADAVVIPGDKRPHYSEQIIYLPNTYQPTDNTRIISDKILTRGDMGLPSNGFVFCCFNNNYKISPKEFDIWMRLLGKLESSVLWLLKSNKWAEQNLMREAEARGISSERLVFAERVPQAEHLARQKLADLFLDTFSYNAHTTTSDALWAGLPVVTKLGEGFAARVAGSLLTAIGLPELITQSEEAYEALALALATDPNELAKIKSKLEANRLTQPLFDSAMYTRHLETGYQMAYDRYFTGNSPDAIIVAA
;
A
#
# COMPACT_ATOMS: atom_id res chain seq x y z
N MET A 1 2.87 -92.09 -21.50
CA MET A 1 1.73 -91.38 -20.86
C MET A 1 0.52 -91.43 -21.78
N PRO A 2 -0.67 -91.73 -21.33
CA PRO A 2 -1.85 -91.74 -22.22
C PRO A 2 -2.05 -90.35 -22.83
N LYS A 3 -2.21 -90.31 -24.16
CA LYS A 3 -2.44 -89.08 -24.92
C LYS A 3 -3.83 -88.49 -24.52
N ILE A 4 -3.82 -87.53 -23.63
CA ILE A 4 -5.01 -86.76 -23.25
C ILE A 4 -5.39 -85.91 -24.46
N SER A 5 -6.67 -85.91 -24.88
CA SER A 5 -7.10 -85.04 -25.98
C SER A 5 -7.04 -83.58 -25.55
N VAL A 6 -6.91 -82.65 -26.54
CA VAL A 6 -6.87 -81.19 -26.30
C VAL A 6 -8.03 -80.74 -25.41
N ASP A 7 -9.25 -81.18 -25.71
CA ASP A 7 -10.46 -80.86 -24.92
C ASP A 7 -10.39 -81.41 -23.51
N GLN A 8 -9.85 -82.61 -23.29
CA GLN A 8 -9.65 -83.15 -21.94
C GLN A 8 -8.58 -82.37 -21.16
N ALA A 9 -7.50 -81.93 -21.82
CA ALA A 9 -6.48 -81.10 -21.21
C ALA A 9 -7.05 -79.71 -20.79
N LEU A 10 -7.87 -79.08 -21.64
CA LEU A 10 -8.54 -77.82 -21.34
C LEU A 10 -9.57 -77.97 -20.23
N LEU A 11 -10.32 -79.06 -20.19
CA LEU A 11 -11.28 -79.35 -19.11
C LEU A 11 -10.58 -79.56 -17.75
N LYS A 12 -9.44 -80.28 -17.75
CA LYS A 12 -8.61 -80.50 -16.56
C LYS A 12 -8.01 -79.14 -16.10
N ALA A 13 -7.48 -78.35 -17.00
CA ALA A 13 -6.96 -76.99 -16.67
C ALA A 13 -8.04 -76.11 -15.99
N LYS A 14 -9.27 -76.08 -16.52
CA LYS A 14 -10.38 -75.39 -15.89
C LYS A 14 -10.77 -75.96 -14.53
N SER A 15 -10.63 -77.26 -14.33
CA SER A 15 -10.86 -77.90 -13.02
C SER A 15 -9.80 -77.53 -11.99
N HIS A 16 -8.54 -77.42 -12.39
CA HIS A 16 -7.42 -76.96 -11.55
C HIS A 16 -7.61 -75.48 -11.18
N VAL A 17 -8.04 -74.63 -12.12
CA VAL A 17 -8.44 -73.22 -11.84
C VAL A 17 -9.50 -73.14 -10.74
N LYS A 18 -10.58 -73.91 -10.85
CA LYS A 18 -11.66 -73.95 -9.85
C LYS A 18 -11.23 -74.41 -8.46
N ARG A 19 -10.13 -75.20 -8.35
CA ARG A 19 -9.53 -75.67 -7.09
C ARG A 19 -8.42 -74.79 -6.58
N GLY A 20 -8.09 -73.69 -7.28
CA GLY A 20 -6.99 -72.81 -6.88
C GLY A 20 -5.58 -73.31 -7.23
N GLU A 21 -5.50 -74.43 -7.94
CA GLU A 21 -4.24 -75.10 -8.33
C GLU A 21 -3.67 -74.42 -9.61
N VAL A 22 -3.20 -73.15 -9.52
CA VAL A 22 -2.89 -72.27 -10.64
C VAL A 22 -1.69 -72.79 -11.47
N GLU A 23 -0.65 -73.31 -10.83
CA GLU A 23 0.52 -73.83 -11.48
C GLU A 23 0.22 -75.07 -12.35
N GLU A 24 -0.65 -75.94 -11.91
CA GLU A 24 -1.06 -77.14 -12.66
C GLU A 24 -1.96 -76.77 -13.83
N ALA A 25 -2.81 -75.75 -13.66
CA ALA A 25 -3.62 -75.22 -14.76
C ALA A 25 -2.79 -74.57 -15.83
N GLU A 26 -1.75 -73.79 -15.42
CA GLU A 26 -0.82 -73.14 -16.32
C GLU A 26 -0.02 -74.13 -17.17
N LYS A 27 0.54 -75.15 -16.54
CA LYS A 27 1.26 -76.23 -17.25
C LYS A 27 0.38 -76.92 -18.30
N LEU A 28 -0.87 -77.13 -18.03
CA LEU A 28 -1.80 -77.74 -18.95
C LEU A 28 -2.13 -76.77 -20.14
N TYR A 29 -2.41 -75.50 -19.89
CA TYR A 29 -2.60 -74.54 -20.98
C TYR A 29 -1.37 -74.37 -21.83
N GLN A 30 -0.18 -74.25 -21.25
CA GLN A 30 1.13 -74.19 -21.95
C GLN A 30 1.38 -75.42 -22.79
N SER A 31 1.12 -76.62 -22.28
CA SER A 31 1.27 -77.87 -23.04
C SER A 31 0.35 -77.95 -24.26
N VAL A 32 -0.86 -77.44 -24.17
CA VAL A 32 -1.80 -77.31 -25.31
C VAL A 32 -1.24 -76.31 -26.31
N LEU A 33 -0.72 -75.19 -25.91
CA LEU A 33 -0.16 -74.16 -26.79
C LEU A 33 1.16 -74.55 -27.45
N GLN A 34 1.97 -75.39 -26.84
CA GLN A 34 3.16 -75.93 -27.47
C GLN A 34 2.84 -76.79 -28.70
N VAL A 35 1.68 -77.48 -28.69
CA VAL A 35 1.28 -78.33 -29.81
C VAL A 35 0.34 -77.58 -30.77
N PHE A 36 -0.49 -76.69 -30.22
CA PHE A 36 -1.48 -75.89 -30.96
C PHE A 36 -1.35 -74.41 -30.59
N PRO A 37 -0.39 -73.67 -31.16
CA PRO A 37 -0.11 -72.31 -30.78
C PRO A 37 -1.28 -71.33 -30.98
N LYS A 38 -2.21 -71.61 -31.92
CA LYS A 38 -3.38 -70.79 -32.22
C LYS A 38 -4.64 -71.25 -31.48
N ASN A 39 -4.57 -72.10 -30.49
CA ASN A 39 -5.73 -72.54 -29.72
C ASN A 39 -6.26 -71.40 -28.83
N VAL A 40 -7.32 -70.74 -29.25
CA VAL A 40 -7.91 -69.56 -28.61
C VAL A 40 -8.35 -69.82 -27.17
N ARG A 41 -8.86 -71.05 -26.88
CA ARG A 41 -9.31 -71.44 -25.50
C ARG A 41 -8.11 -71.58 -24.54
N ALA A 42 -6.98 -72.11 -24.99
CA ALA A 42 -5.78 -72.21 -24.21
C ALA A 42 -5.13 -70.85 -23.99
N GLN A 43 -5.06 -69.98 -25.04
CA GLN A 43 -4.56 -68.63 -24.92
C GLN A 43 -5.43 -67.81 -23.93
N GLN A 44 -6.76 -67.88 -24.02
CA GLN A 44 -7.67 -67.18 -23.11
C GLN A 44 -7.55 -67.72 -21.66
N GLY A 45 -7.42 -69.07 -21.53
CA GLY A 45 -7.21 -69.66 -20.21
C GLY A 45 -5.92 -69.24 -19.54
N LEU A 46 -4.82 -69.23 -20.29
CA LEU A 46 -3.52 -68.77 -19.81
C LEU A 46 -3.53 -67.24 -19.48
N ALA A 47 -4.08 -66.44 -20.36
CA ALA A 47 -4.25 -65.03 -20.15
C ALA A 47 -5.12 -64.68 -18.91
N ALA A 48 -6.09 -65.54 -18.62
CA ALA A 48 -6.93 -65.41 -17.40
C ALA A 48 -6.15 -65.75 -16.12
N LEU A 49 -5.15 -66.60 -16.18
CA LEU A 49 -4.26 -66.93 -15.05
C LEU A 49 -3.18 -65.91 -14.83
N THR A 50 -2.68 -65.28 -15.92
CA THR A 50 -1.66 -64.21 -15.88
C THR A 50 -2.19 -62.83 -15.67
N LYS A 51 -3.51 -62.63 -15.74
CA LYS A 51 -4.09 -61.40 -15.20
C LYS A 51 -3.76 -61.34 -13.71
N PRO A 52 -3.06 -60.29 -13.23
CA PRO A 52 -2.92 -60.12 -11.81
C PRO A 52 -4.30 -60.25 -11.21
N LYS A 53 -4.50 -61.07 -10.20
CA LYS A 53 -5.69 -60.99 -9.38
C LYS A 53 -5.81 -59.51 -9.04
N GLN A 54 -6.89 -58.88 -9.51
CA GLN A 54 -7.35 -57.69 -8.82
C GLN A 54 -7.52 -58.21 -7.37
N ASN A 55 -6.45 -57.98 -6.55
CA ASN A 55 -6.65 -57.99 -5.13
C ASN A 55 -7.91 -57.13 -4.94
N ASP A 56 -8.83 -57.56 -4.13
CA ASP A 56 -9.77 -56.67 -3.46
C ASP A 56 -8.96 -55.65 -2.74
N VAL A 57 -8.48 -54.62 -3.46
CA VAL A 57 -7.97 -53.39 -2.90
C VAL A 57 -9.22 -52.82 -2.25
N THR A 58 -9.32 -53.02 -0.94
CA THR A 58 -10.28 -52.34 -0.13
C THR A 58 -10.23 -50.88 -0.58
N GLN A 59 -11.30 -50.36 -1.20
CA GLN A 59 -11.28 -49.02 -1.84
C GLN A 59 -10.91 -47.92 -0.84
N ASN A 60 -10.95 -48.24 0.46
CA ASN A 60 -10.63 -47.32 1.55
C ASN A 60 -9.73 -48.02 2.59
N PRO A 61 -8.85 -47.29 3.26
CA PRO A 61 -8.09 -47.76 4.41
C PRO A 61 -9.05 -48.18 5.55
N PRO A 62 -8.61 -49.08 6.48
CA PRO A 62 -9.33 -49.37 7.71
C PRO A 62 -9.65 -48.09 8.49
N GLN A 63 -10.82 -48.05 9.15
CA GLN A 63 -11.25 -46.88 9.92
C GLN A 63 -10.23 -46.43 10.96
N GLU A 64 -9.60 -47.37 11.66
CA GLU A 64 -8.55 -47.11 12.65
C GLU A 64 -7.36 -46.29 12.06
N VAL A 65 -7.01 -46.54 10.80
CA VAL A 65 -5.93 -45.81 10.10
C VAL A 65 -6.35 -44.40 9.76
N ILE A 66 -7.61 -44.21 9.42
CA ILE A 66 -8.21 -42.87 9.15
C ILE A 66 -8.27 -42.08 10.47
N ASP A 67 -8.76 -42.71 11.54
CA ASP A 67 -8.89 -42.07 12.85
C ASP A 67 -7.53 -41.63 13.40
N ASP A 68 -6.50 -42.46 13.22
CA ASP A 68 -5.13 -42.16 13.60
C ASP A 68 -4.54 -40.97 12.75
N LEU A 69 -4.82 -40.95 11.46
CA LEU A 69 -4.43 -39.85 10.60
C LEU A 69 -5.12 -38.52 11.00
N LEU A 70 -6.41 -38.57 11.32
CA LEU A 70 -7.16 -37.43 11.83
C LEU A 70 -6.66 -36.99 13.22
N SER A 71 -6.27 -37.93 14.08
CA SER A 71 -5.70 -37.61 15.37
C SER A 71 -4.40 -36.83 15.23
N LEU A 72 -3.48 -37.27 14.35
CA LEU A 72 -2.24 -36.55 14.05
C LEU A 72 -2.52 -35.15 13.50
N TYR A 73 -3.52 -35.03 12.62
CA TYR A 73 -3.93 -33.74 12.07
C TYR A 73 -4.45 -32.79 13.16
N ASN A 74 -5.33 -33.28 14.03
CA ASN A 74 -5.89 -32.49 15.13
C ASN A 74 -4.84 -32.11 16.20
N GLN A 75 -3.76 -32.86 16.32
CA GLN A 75 -2.61 -32.54 17.17
C GLN A 75 -1.63 -31.57 16.53
N GLY A 76 -1.91 -31.10 15.29
CA GLY A 76 -1.04 -30.19 14.57
C GLY A 76 0.25 -30.82 14.02
N GLN A 77 0.36 -32.16 14.03
CA GLN A 77 1.54 -32.89 13.54
C GLN A 77 1.51 -33.02 12.01
N LEU A 78 1.38 -31.88 11.30
CA LEU A 78 1.09 -31.83 9.86
C LEU A 78 2.14 -32.53 9.00
N ALA A 79 3.42 -32.45 9.36
CA ALA A 79 4.50 -33.15 8.63
C ALA A 79 4.34 -34.67 8.67
N ALA A 80 4.00 -35.21 9.84
CA ALA A 80 3.74 -36.65 10.01
C ALA A 80 2.47 -37.07 9.26
N VAL A 81 1.44 -36.21 9.22
CA VAL A 81 0.23 -36.44 8.42
C VAL A 81 0.58 -36.57 6.94
N VAL A 82 1.41 -35.65 6.41
CA VAL A 82 1.80 -35.67 4.98
C VAL A 82 2.54 -36.96 4.64
N GLU A 83 3.55 -37.35 5.43
CA GLU A 83 4.32 -38.56 5.19
C GLU A 83 3.42 -39.83 5.21
N ARG A 84 2.56 -39.94 6.21
CA ARG A 84 1.65 -41.09 6.34
C ARG A 84 0.57 -41.09 5.27
N ALA A 85 -0.03 -39.93 4.97
CA ALA A 85 -1.05 -39.81 3.93
C ALA A 85 -0.49 -40.12 2.53
N GLN A 86 0.74 -39.69 2.22
CA GLN A 86 1.42 -40.03 0.96
C GLN A 86 1.57 -41.55 0.81
N THR A 87 1.97 -42.26 1.87
CA THR A 87 2.07 -43.72 1.87
C THR A 87 0.70 -44.36 1.63
N LEU A 88 -0.33 -43.81 2.28
CA LEU A 88 -1.71 -44.33 2.14
C LEU A 88 -2.29 -44.06 0.76
N THR A 89 -1.97 -42.93 0.10
CA THR A 89 -2.43 -42.65 -1.27
C THR A 89 -1.84 -43.59 -2.30
N VAL A 90 -0.67 -44.14 -2.05
CA VAL A 90 -0.06 -45.21 -2.89
C VAL A 90 -0.80 -46.54 -2.66
N GLN A 91 -1.13 -46.87 -1.43
CA GLN A 91 -1.84 -48.14 -1.08
C GLN A 91 -3.32 -48.09 -1.44
N TYR A 92 -3.95 -46.93 -1.31
CA TYR A 92 -5.38 -46.68 -1.53
C TYR A 92 -5.61 -45.49 -2.46
N PRO A 93 -5.23 -45.57 -3.75
CA PRO A 93 -5.22 -44.44 -4.66
C PRO A 93 -6.61 -43.85 -4.97
N SER A 94 -7.68 -44.59 -4.68
CA SER A 94 -9.08 -44.14 -4.81
C SER A 94 -9.71 -43.61 -3.53
N ALA A 95 -8.98 -43.60 -2.42
CA ALA A 95 -9.47 -43.12 -1.13
C ALA A 95 -9.46 -41.58 -1.08
N PHE A 96 -10.47 -40.94 -1.65
CA PHE A 96 -10.52 -39.46 -1.75
C PHE A 96 -10.38 -38.78 -0.38
N PHE A 97 -10.79 -39.41 0.70
CA PHE A 97 -10.66 -38.90 2.05
C PHE A 97 -9.21 -38.70 2.48
N VAL A 98 -8.32 -39.64 2.13
CA VAL A 98 -6.89 -39.56 2.42
C VAL A 98 -6.26 -38.40 1.63
N TRP A 99 -6.64 -38.25 0.35
CA TRP A 99 -6.21 -37.12 -0.48
C TRP A 99 -6.68 -35.78 0.09
N ASN A 100 -7.89 -35.72 0.65
CA ASN A 100 -8.44 -34.51 1.26
C ASN A 100 -7.62 -34.11 2.50
N ILE A 101 -7.29 -35.07 3.39
CA ILE A 101 -6.45 -34.82 4.56
C ILE A 101 -5.03 -34.41 4.13
N LEU A 102 -4.47 -35.07 3.10
CA LEU A 102 -3.17 -34.69 2.54
C LEU A 102 -3.15 -33.25 2.02
N GLY A 103 -4.22 -32.85 1.30
CA GLY A 103 -4.39 -31.48 0.81
C GLY A 103 -4.43 -30.46 1.95
N ALA A 104 -5.24 -30.72 2.97
CA ALA A 104 -5.36 -29.87 4.16
C ALA A 104 -4.04 -29.76 4.94
N ALA A 105 -3.31 -30.86 5.12
CA ALA A 105 -2.02 -30.87 5.80
C ALA A 105 -0.94 -30.10 5.03
N ASN A 106 -0.89 -30.25 3.69
CA ASN A 106 0.02 -29.49 2.85
C ASN A 106 -0.29 -27.97 2.87
N MET A 107 -1.58 -27.59 2.89
CA MET A 107 -1.98 -26.19 3.08
C MET A 107 -1.47 -25.63 4.41
N GLY A 108 -1.64 -26.37 5.50
CA GLY A 108 -1.15 -25.96 6.82
C GLY A 108 0.38 -25.84 6.91
N LEU A 109 1.12 -26.52 6.02
CA LEU A 109 2.59 -26.42 5.88
C LEU A 109 3.03 -25.36 4.84
N GLY A 110 2.10 -24.66 4.19
CA GLY A 110 2.40 -23.69 3.14
C GLY A 110 2.83 -24.32 1.80
N ARG A 111 2.63 -25.63 1.61
CA ARG A 111 2.95 -26.37 0.38
C ARG A 111 1.78 -26.30 -0.60
N THR A 112 1.54 -25.13 -1.14
CA THR A 112 0.31 -24.83 -1.91
C THR A 112 0.18 -25.65 -3.21
N GLU A 113 1.29 -25.98 -3.89
CA GLU A 113 1.29 -26.81 -5.11
C GLU A 113 0.89 -28.25 -4.82
N ASP A 114 1.46 -28.85 -3.78
CA ASP A 114 1.13 -30.21 -3.35
C ASP A 114 -0.32 -30.30 -2.85
N ALA A 115 -0.77 -29.27 -2.13
CA ALA A 115 -2.14 -29.13 -1.66
C ALA A 115 -3.13 -29.08 -2.83
N ALA A 116 -2.88 -28.23 -3.83
CA ALA A 116 -3.74 -28.11 -5.01
C ALA A 116 -3.81 -29.42 -5.81
N SER A 117 -2.67 -30.11 -5.95
CA SER A 117 -2.59 -31.41 -6.60
C SER A 117 -3.45 -32.45 -5.87
N ALA A 118 -3.36 -32.50 -4.53
CA ALA A 118 -4.17 -33.40 -3.71
C ALA A 118 -5.66 -33.06 -3.80
N CYS A 119 -6.04 -31.79 -3.66
CA CYS A 119 -7.44 -31.34 -3.76
C CYS A 119 -8.05 -31.57 -5.15
N LYS A 120 -7.26 -31.39 -6.22
CA LYS A 120 -7.69 -31.75 -7.57
C LYS A 120 -7.97 -33.25 -7.68
N ARG A 121 -7.13 -34.08 -7.09
CA ARG A 121 -7.35 -35.52 -7.06
C ARG A 121 -8.63 -35.89 -6.30
N VAL A 122 -8.96 -35.20 -5.20
CA VAL A 122 -10.23 -35.33 -4.49
C VAL A 122 -11.42 -35.09 -5.43
N SER A 123 -11.39 -33.97 -6.16
CA SER A 123 -12.49 -33.58 -7.07
C SER A 123 -12.67 -34.56 -8.25
N GLU A 124 -11.57 -35.21 -8.72
CA GLU A 124 -11.61 -36.27 -9.73
C GLU A 124 -12.21 -37.57 -9.19
N LEU A 125 -11.81 -37.95 -7.96
CA LEU A 125 -12.27 -39.19 -7.33
C LEU A 125 -13.71 -39.12 -6.84
N ASN A 126 -14.14 -37.95 -6.36
CA ASN A 126 -15.51 -37.73 -5.92
C ASN A 126 -16.06 -36.40 -6.46
N PRO A 127 -16.59 -36.38 -7.70
CA PRO A 127 -17.12 -35.18 -8.36
C PRO A 127 -18.38 -34.59 -7.70
N THR A 128 -18.94 -35.24 -6.69
CA THR A 128 -20.12 -34.80 -5.93
C THR A 128 -19.76 -34.26 -4.55
N TYR A 129 -18.49 -34.24 -4.17
CA TYR A 129 -18.03 -33.82 -2.86
C TYR A 129 -17.79 -32.31 -2.82
N ALA A 130 -18.77 -31.53 -2.34
CA ALA A 130 -18.73 -30.08 -2.31
C ALA A 130 -17.53 -29.52 -1.53
N ASP A 131 -17.20 -30.11 -0.36
CA ASP A 131 -16.05 -29.67 0.46
C ASP A 131 -14.73 -29.83 -0.29
N GLY A 132 -14.58 -30.87 -1.15
CA GLY A 132 -13.39 -31.06 -1.99
C GLY A 132 -13.20 -29.92 -2.98
N PHE A 133 -14.24 -29.41 -3.60
CA PHE A 133 -14.18 -28.24 -4.48
C PHE A 133 -13.94 -26.95 -3.72
N ASN A 134 -14.51 -26.79 -2.52
CA ASN A 134 -14.21 -25.65 -1.66
C ASN A 134 -12.71 -25.64 -1.28
N ASN A 135 -12.15 -26.77 -0.86
CA ASN A 135 -10.73 -26.90 -0.52
C ASN A 135 -9.81 -26.68 -1.73
N LEU A 136 -10.24 -27.13 -2.92
CA LEU A 136 -9.54 -26.82 -4.17
C LEU A 136 -9.51 -25.31 -4.42
N GLY A 137 -10.65 -24.62 -4.23
CA GLY A 137 -10.75 -23.17 -4.34
C GLY A 137 -9.80 -22.45 -3.40
N VAL A 138 -9.76 -22.84 -2.11
CA VAL A 138 -8.83 -22.27 -1.12
C VAL A 138 -7.37 -22.44 -1.53
N THR A 139 -7.00 -23.62 -2.06
CA THR A 139 -5.62 -23.86 -2.50
C THR A 139 -5.25 -23.07 -3.76
N LEU A 140 -6.18 -22.92 -4.71
CA LEU A 140 -5.99 -22.13 -5.93
C LEU A 140 -5.89 -20.63 -5.61
N GLN A 141 -6.71 -20.14 -4.68
CA GLN A 141 -6.64 -18.77 -4.18
C GLN A 141 -5.28 -18.48 -3.55
N ALA A 142 -4.77 -19.39 -2.71
CA ALA A 142 -3.43 -19.28 -2.11
C ALA A 142 -2.28 -19.28 -3.16
N GLN A 143 -2.53 -19.79 -4.37
CA GLN A 143 -1.62 -19.70 -5.52
C GLN A 143 -1.81 -18.42 -6.36
N GLY A 144 -2.78 -17.55 -6.02
CA GLY A 144 -3.16 -16.39 -6.80
C GLY A 144 -3.96 -16.71 -8.08
N LYS A 145 -4.43 -17.94 -8.25
CA LYS A 145 -5.24 -18.38 -9.41
C LYS A 145 -6.72 -18.11 -9.14
N LEU A 146 -7.07 -16.82 -9.07
CA LEU A 146 -8.38 -16.38 -8.58
C LEU A 146 -9.56 -16.87 -9.45
N ASP A 147 -9.44 -16.81 -10.78
CA ASP A 147 -10.51 -17.29 -11.68
C ASP A 147 -10.80 -18.78 -11.51
N GLU A 148 -9.73 -19.59 -11.39
CA GLU A 148 -9.87 -21.03 -11.15
C GLU A 148 -10.45 -21.30 -9.76
N ALA A 149 -10.08 -20.52 -8.74
CA ALA A 149 -10.61 -20.62 -7.39
C ALA A 149 -12.11 -20.32 -7.36
N ILE A 150 -12.55 -19.23 -7.99
CA ILE A 150 -13.96 -18.84 -8.09
C ILE A 150 -14.76 -19.94 -8.85
N THR A 151 -14.18 -20.51 -9.89
CA THR A 151 -14.79 -21.65 -10.62
C THR A 151 -14.98 -22.86 -9.69
N ALA A 152 -14.00 -23.18 -8.86
CA ALA A 152 -14.08 -24.28 -7.90
C ALA A 152 -15.13 -24.01 -6.81
N TYR A 153 -15.20 -22.78 -6.26
CA TYR A 153 -16.24 -22.41 -5.30
C TYR A 153 -17.65 -22.49 -5.92
N ASN A 154 -17.84 -22.00 -7.15
CA ASN A 154 -19.11 -22.12 -7.85
C ASN A 154 -19.52 -23.59 -8.03
N LYS A 155 -18.57 -24.48 -8.29
CA LYS A 155 -18.83 -25.91 -8.36
C LYS A 155 -19.25 -26.48 -7.00
N ALA A 156 -18.57 -26.09 -5.90
CA ALA A 156 -18.96 -26.47 -4.55
C ALA A 156 -20.41 -26.02 -4.24
N LEU A 157 -20.73 -24.77 -4.56
CA LEU A 157 -22.05 -24.18 -4.35
C LEU A 157 -23.15 -24.80 -5.23
N SER A 158 -22.82 -25.24 -6.44
CA SER A 158 -23.76 -25.98 -7.28
C SER A 158 -24.11 -27.35 -6.70
N LEU A 159 -23.22 -27.96 -5.94
CA LEU A 159 -23.42 -29.25 -5.25
C LEU A 159 -24.10 -29.07 -3.89
N LYS A 160 -23.79 -27.98 -3.19
CA LYS A 160 -24.31 -27.66 -1.85
C LYS A 160 -24.64 -26.16 -1.78
N PRO A 161 -25.86 -25.76 -2.18
CA PRO A 161 -26.28 -24.36 -2.23
C PRO A 161 -26.37 -23.65 -0.87
N ASP A 162 -26.39 -24.38 0.23
CA ASP A 162 -26.40 -23.89 1.61
C ASP A 162 -25.01 -23.87 2.28
N PHE A 163 -23.95 -23.85 1.49
CA PHE A 163 -22.57 -23.89 1.98
C PHE A 163 -22.06 -22.48 2.28
N ALA A 164 -22.36 -21.95 3.48
CA ALA A 164 -21.98 -20.60 3.91
C ALA A 164 -20.47 -20.32 3.81
N GLU A 165 -19.62 -21.31 4.15
CA GLU A 165 -18.16 -21.17 4.09
C GLU A 165 -17.65 -21.03 2.65
N ALA A 166 -18.24 -21.75 1.69
CA ALA A 166 -17.85 -21.60 0.29
C ALA A 166 -18.24 -20.22 -0.27
N TYR A 167 -19.40 -19.65 0.12
CA TYR A 167 -19.76 -18.27 -0.21
C TYR A 167 -18.78 -17.28 0.41
N TYR A 168 -18.39 -17.45 1.66
CA TYR A 168 -17.39 -16.61 2.35
C TYR A 168 -16.04 -16.66 1.63
N ASN A 169 -15.53 -17.85 1.32
CA ASN A 169 -14.27 -18.03 0.61
C ASN A 169 -14.32 -17.46 -0.81
N MET A 170 -15.44 -17.63 -1.52
CA MET A 170 -15.65 -17.00 -2.83
C MET A 170 -15.65 -15.48 -2.70
N GLY A 171 -16.26 -14.91 -1.66
CA GLY A 171 -16.21 -13.47 -1.37
C GLY A 171 -14.79 -12.97 -1.19
N ASN A 172 -13.94 -13.71 -0.47
CA ASN A 172 -12.53 -13.36 -0.31
C ASN A 172 -11.79 -13.38 -1.65
N ALA A 173 -11.99 -14.39 -2.49
CA ALA A 173 -11.35 -14.48 -3.80
C ALA A 173 -11.80 -13.36 -4.75
N LEU A 174 -13.08 -13.01 -4.74
CA LEU A 174 -13.65 -11.89 -5.52
C LEU A 174 -13.10 -10.54 -5.05
N GLN A 175 -12.95 -10.35 -3.74
CA GLN A 175 -12.31 -9.16 -3.17
C GLN A 175 -10.85 -9.04 -3.63
N GLU A 176 -10.07 -10.12 -3.55
CA GLU A 176 -8.69 -10.16 -4.04
C GLU A 176 -8.61 -9.91 -5.55
N GLN A 177 -9.62 -10.33 -6.32
CA GLN A 177 -9.71 -10.07 -7.76
C GLN A 177 -10.08 -8.61 -8.08
N GLY A 178 -10.65 -7.88 -7.09
CA GLY A 178 -11.13 -6.50 -7.24
C GLY A 178 -12.60 -6.38 -7.67
N THR A 179 -13.33 -7.49 -7.79
CA THR A 179 -14.78 -7.49 -8.12
C THR A 179 -15.62 -7.29 -6.85
N LEU A 180 -15.57 -6.05 -6.32
CA LEU A 180 -16.04 -5.74 -4.96
C LEU A 180 -17.57 -5.92 -4.79
N ASP A 181 -18.39 -5.61 -5.79
CA ASP A 181 -19.86 -5.79 -5.70
C ASP A 181 -20.25 -7.27 -5.63
N GLU A 182 -19.55 -8.11 -6.39
CA GLU A 182 -19.75 -9.55 -6.37
C GLU A 182 -19.28 -10.15 -5.03
N ALA A 183 -18.17 -9.65 -4.48
CA ALA A 183 -17.68 -10.04 -3.17
C ALA A 183 -18.71 -9.75 -2.06
N ILE A 184 -19.29 -8.53 -2.04
CA ILE A 184 -20.34 -8.15 -1.08
C ILE A 184 -21.57 -9.06 -1.24
N THR A 185 -21.94 -9.38 -2.47
CA THR A 185 -23.07 -10.30 -2.74
C THR A 185 -22.77 -11.70 -2.17
N ALA A 186 -21.57 -12.20 -2.35
CA ALA A 186 -21.15 -13.50 -1.82
C ALA A 186 -21.15 -13.52 -0.29
N TYR A 187 -20.59 -12.49 0.36
CA TYR A 187 -20.65 -12.35 1.82
C TYR A 187 -22.10 -12.25 2.32
N GLY A 188 -22.98 -11.51 1.63
CA GLY A 188 -24.40 -11.43 1.95
C GLY A 188 -25.09 -12.79 1.90
N LYS A 189 -24.73 -13.65 0.94
CA LYS A 189 -25.22 -15.04 0.88
C LYS A 189 -24.70 -15.88 2.04
N ALA A 190 -23.41 -15.79 2.36
CA ALA A 190 -22.83 -16.47 3.53
C ALA A 190 -23.56 -16.08 4.82
N LEU A 191 -23.82 -14.78 5.01
CA LEU A 191 -24.51 -14.23 6.19
C LEU A 191 -26.00 -14.59 6.24
N SER A 192 -26.67 -14.74 5.10
CA SER A 192 -28.05 -15.22 5.06
C SER A 192 -28.20 -16.68 5.51
N LEU A 193 -27.15 -17.49 5.28
CA LEU A 193 -27.08 -18.89 5.70
C LEU A 193 -26.55 -19.05 7.13
N LYS A 194 -25.61 -18.18 7.52
CA LYS A 194 -24.98 -18.21 8.85
C LYS A 194 -24.94 -16.78 9.41
N PRO A 195 -26.02 -16.30 10.10
CA PRO A 195 -26.12 -14.94 10.61
C PRO A 195 -25.12 -14.57 11.73
N ASP A 196 -24.50 -15.57 12.35
CA ASP A 196 -23.47 -15.41 13.40
C ASP A 196 -22.04 -15.47 12.88
N TYR A 197 -21.82 -15.26 11.57
CA TYR A 197 -20.51 -15.36 10.95
C TYR A 197 -19.75 -14.04 11.06
N ALA A 198 -19.10 -13.78 12.20
CA ALA A 198 -18.39 -12.54 12.51
C ALA A 198 -17.33 -12.17 11.46
N ASP A 199 -16.54 -13.15 10.96
CA ASP A 199 -15.49 -12.90 9.96
C ASP A 199 -16.06 -12.48 8.59
N ALA A 200 -17.27 -12.98 8.22
CA ALA A 200 -17.93 -12.56 6.99
C ALA A 200 -18.44 -11.11 7.09
N TYR A 201 -19.00 -10.70 8.24
CA TYR A 201 -19.32 -9.28 8.48
C TYR A 201 -18.08 -8.39 8.43
N TYR A 202 -16.98 -8.84 9.04
CA TYR A 202 -15.73 -8.09 9.03
C TYR A 202 -15.20 -7.90 7.60
N ASN A 203 -15.08 -8.95 6.80
CA ASN A 203 -14.58 -8.87 5.43
C ASN A 203 -15.53 -8.08 4.51
N MET A 204 -16.86 -8.23 4.70
CA MET A 204 -17.85 -7.39 4.02
C MET A 204 -17.62 -5.89 4.35
N GLY A 205 -17.35 -5.57 5.62
CA GLY A 205 -17.02 -4.20 6.04
C GLY A 205 -15.74 -3.67 5.39
N VAL A 206 -14.69 -4.50 5.28
CA VAL A 206 -13.45 -4.13 4.55
C VAL A 206 -13.77 -3.82 3.10
N THR A 207 -14.53 -4.69 2.42
CA THR A 207 -14.89 -4.52 1.02
C THR A 207 -15.76 -3.28 0.78
N LEU A 208 -16.72 -3.00 1.66
CA LEU A 208 -17.55 -1.79 1.62
C LEU A 208 -16.71 -0.52 1.79
N LYS A 209 -15.75 -0.53 2.71
CA LYS A 209 -14.79 0.57 2.90
C LYS A 209 -13.97 0.81 1.62
N ASP A 210 -13.46 -0.25 1.00
CA ASP A 210 -12.69 -0.16 -0.25
C ASP A 210 -13.53 0.39 -1.42
N GLN A 211 -14.87 0.22 -1.37
CA GLN A 211 -15.81 0.90 -2.28
C GLN A 211 -16.14 2.35 -1.88
N GLY A 212 -15.64 2.85 -0.75
CA GLY A 212 -16.00 4.16 -0.21
C GLY A 212 -17.38 4.22 0.45
N LYS A 213 -18.07 3.09 0.68
CA LYS A 213 -19.35 2.98 1.39
C LYS A 213 -19.11 2.94 2.89
N LEU A 214 -18.63 4.08 3.44
CA LEU A 214 -18.08 4.15 4.79
C LEU A 214 -19.12 3.87 5.89
N ASP A 215 -20.35 4.36 5.76
CA ASP A 215 -21.40 4.13 6.75
C ASP A 215 -21.80 2.64 6.81
N GLU A 216 -21.99 2.01 5.66
CA GLU A 216 -22.30 0.59 5.55
C GLU A 216 -21.16 -0.29 6.10
N ALA A 217 -19.91 0.13 5.88
CA ALA A 217 -18.73 -0.54 6.45
C ALA A 217 -18.74 -0.53 7.99
N ILE A 218 -19.05 0.62 8.60
CA ILE A 218 -19.17 0.75 10.07
C ILE A 218 -20.29 -0.14 10.61
N GLU A 219 -21.45 -0.22 9.92
CA GLU A 219 -22.53 -1.12 10.31
C GLU A 219 -22.08 -2.59 10.27
N ALA A 220 -21.38 -3.00 9.21
CA ALA A 220 -20.86 -4.35 9.10
C ALA A 220 -19.83 -4.67 10.20
N TYR A 221 -18.88 -3.77 10.50
CA TYR A 221 -17.96 -3.94 11.63
C TYR A 221 -18.69 -4.00 12.97
N SER A 222 -19.72 -3.18 13.17
CA SER A 222 -20.53 -3.20 14.40
C SER A 222 -21.23 -4.56 14.61
N LYS A 223 -21.71 -5.18 13.53
CA LYS A 223 -22.25 -6.54 13.57
C LYS A 223 -21.16 -7.56 13.93
N ALA A 224 -19.99 -7.50 13.27
CA ALA A 224 -18.86 -8.36 13.61
C ALA A 224 -18.49 -8.24 15.09
N LEU A 225 -18.42 -7.02 15.62
CA LEU A 225 -18.06 -6.72 17.03
C LEU A 225 -19.17 -7.15 18.02
N SER A 226 -20.44 -7.13 17.63
CA SER A 226 -21.53 -7.66 18.46
C SER A 226 -21.44 -9.16 18.64
N LEU A 227 -20.94 -9.88 17.62
CA LEU A 227 -20.73 -11.33 17.63
C LEU A 227 -19.41 -11.72 18.28
N LYS A 228 -18.36 -10.89 18.10
CA LYS A 228 -17.01 -11.14 18.60
C LYS A 228 -16.44 -9.85 19.22
N PRO A 229 -16.75 -9.55 20.52
CA PRO A 229 -16.38 -8.32 21.19
C PRO A 229 -14.85 -8.13 21.40
N ASP A 230 -14.07 -9.16 21.24
CA ASP A 230 -12.59 -9.17 21.34
C ASP A 230 -11.89 -9.06 19.97
N TYR A 231 -12.61 -8.68 18.92
CA TYR A 231 -12.07 -8.60 17.56
C TYR A 231 -11.27 -7.31 17.34
N ALA A 232 -10.01 -7.28 17.79
CA ALA A 232 -9.13 -6.11 17.71
C ALA A 232 -9.00 -5.53 16.29
N ALA A 233 -8.95 -6.40 15.24
CA ALA A 233 -8.86 -5.95 13.85
C ALA A 233 -10.12 -5.21 13.39
N ALA A 234 -11.31 -5.61 13.85
CA ALA A 234 -12.55 -4.91 13.52
C ALA A 234 -12.59 -3.53 14.18
N TYR A 235 -12.17 -3.38 15.44
CA TYR A 235 -12.01 -2.06 16.06
C TYR A 235 -11.00 -1.18 15.31
N TYR A 236 -9.86 -1.74 14.89
CA TYR A 236 -8.88 -1.00 14.11
C TYR A 236 -9.48 -0.49 12.79
N ASN A 237 -10.15 -1.34 12.01
CA ASN A 237 -10.75 -0.94 10.74
C ASN A 237 -11.95 0.02 10.94
N THR A 238 -12.70 -0.11 12.03
CA THR A 238 -13.70 0.90 12.43
C THR A 238 -13.02 2.25 12.63
N GLY A 239 -11.88 2.30 13.34
CA GLY A 239 -11.10 3.52 13.53
C GLY A 239 -10.60 4.12 12.21
N VAL A 240 -10.10 3.31 11.28
CA VAL A 240 -9.68 3.77 9.94
C VAL A 240 -10.86 4.37 9.17
N THR A 241 -12.01 3.71 9.19
CA THR A 241 -13.22 4.18 8.47
C THR A 241 -13.78 5.47 9.09
N LEU A 242 -13.79 5.59 10.41
CA LEU A 242 -14.18 6.82 11.11
C LEU A 242 -13.22 7.99 10.82
N GLN A 243 -11.93 7.70 10.73
CA GLN A 243 -10.91 8.68 10.29
C GLN A 243 -11.20 9.21 8.89
N GLU A 244 -11.54 8.34 7.94
CA GLU A 244 -11.91 8.72 6.57
C GLU A 244 -13.18 9.58 6.53
N GLN A 245 -14.09 9.39 7.48
CA GLN A 245 -15.27 10.25 7.70
C GLN A 245 -14.96 11.57 8.43
N GLY A 246 -13.72 11.77 8.90
CA GLY A 246 -13.34 12.93 9.71
C GLY A 246 -13.83 12.89 11.16
N LYS A 247 -14.34 11.76 11.66
CA LYS A 247 -14.80 11.54 13.05
C LYS A 247 -13.62 11.13 13.93
N LEU A 248 -12.70 12.09 14.18
CA LEU A 248 -11.38 11.82 14.74
C LEU A 248 -11.42 11.30 16.18
N ASP A 249 -12.31 11.78 17.02
CA ASP A 249 -12.48 11.35 18.42
C ASP A 249 -13.02 9.91 18.53
N GLU A 250 -13.99 9.58 17.68
CA GLU A 250 -14.52 8.22 17.58
C GLU A 250 -13.44 7.27 17.03
N ALA A 251 -12.64 7.71 16.06
CA ALA A 251 -11.53 6.93 15.52
C ALA A 251 -10.48 6.62 16.60
N ILE A 252 -10.08 7.63 17.40
CA ILE A 252 -9.15 7.46 18.54
C ILE A 252 -9.72 6.46 19.55
N THR A 253 -11.02 6.57 19.86
CA THR A 253 -11.70 5.65 20.76
C THR A 253 -11.65 4.21 20.26
N ALA A 254 -11.89 4.00 18.96
CA ALA A 254 -11.83 2.68 18.33
C ALA A 254 -10.39 2.11 18.33
N TYR A 255 -9.38 2.94 18.02
CA TYR A 255 -7.98 2.52 18.12
C TYR A 255 -7.57 2.16 19.54
N ASN A 256 -7.96 2.94 20.53
CA ASN A 256 -7.69 2.63 21.94
C ASN A 256 -8.34 1.31 22.38
N LYS A 257 -9.55 1.02 21.88
CA LYS A 257 -10.19 -0.27 22.13
C LYS A 257 -9.44 -1.42 21.48
N ALA A 258 -8.97 -1.27 20.24
CA ALA A 258 -8.11 -2.26 19.58
C ALA A 258 -6.82 -2.49 20.39
N LEU A 259 -6.19 -1.44 20.90
CA LEU A 259 -4.98 -1.50 21.74
C LEU A 259 -5.23 -2.13 23.11
N SER A 260 -6.40 -1.92 23.72
CA SER A 260 -6.76 -2.57 24.98
C SER A 260 -6.89 -4.09 24.84
N LEU A 261 -7.31 -4.58 23.66
CA LEU A 261 -7.44 -6.01 23.35
C LEU A 261 -6.10 -6.60 22.88
N LYS A 262 -5.31 -5.82 22.15
CA LYS A 262 -4.01 -6.22 21.61
C LYS A 262 -2.99 -5.10 21.83
N PRO A 263 -2.30 -5.05 22.99
CA PRO A 263 -1.36 -3.97 23.34
C PRO A 263 -0.16 -3.82 22.38
N ASP A 264 0.22 -4.89 21.69
CA ASP A 264 1.30 -4.94 20.70
C ASP A 264 0.82 -4.64 19.26
N TYR A 265 -0.41 -4.13 19.09
CA TYR A 265 -0.97 -3.84 17.77
C TYR A 265 -0.35 -2.55 17.18
N ALA A 266 0.85 -2.70 16.60
CA ALA A 266 1.69 -1.60 16.15
C ALA A 266 0.98 -0.62 15.19
N VAL A 267 0.21 -1.13 14.21
CA VAL A 267 -0.51 -0.28 13.24
C VAL A 267 -1.61 0.55 13.90
N ALA A 268 -2.35 -0.03 14.86
CA ALA A 268 -3.36 0.71 15.60
C ALA A 268 -2.74 1.82 16.45
N ARG A 269 -1.57 1.56 17.06
CA ARG A 269 -0.81 2.56 17.83
C ARG A 269 -0.33 3.71 16.93
N ALA A 270 0.24 3.39 15.76
CA ALA A 270 0.70 4.42 14.82
C ALA A 270 -0.44 5.32 14.36
N GLN A 271 -1.59 4.73 13.98
CA GLN A 271 -2.75 5.49 13.55
C GLN A 271 -3.35 6.30 14.69
N CYS A 272 -3.44 5.75 15.90
CA CYS A 272 -3.90 6.49 17.09
C CYS A 272 -3.03 7.73 17.33
N LEU A 273 -1.70 7.58 17.36
CA LEU A 273 -0.76 8.69 17.56
C LEU A 273 -0.89 9.74 16.45
N HIS A 274 -1.07 9.32 15.22
CA HIS A 274 -1.30 10.23 14.10
C HIS A 274 -2.59 11.03 14.27
N GLN A 275 -3.69 10.40 14.72
CA GLN A 275 -4.93 11.12 14.99
C GLN A 275 -4.81 12.05 16.20
N LEU A 276 -4.08 11.65 17.24
CA LEU A 276 -3.77 12.53 18.38
C LEU A 276 -2.98 13.77 17.93
N ALA A 277 -2.05 13.63 16.98
CA ALA A 277 -1.36 14.78 16.37
C ALA A 277 -2.34 15.66 15.57
N HIS A 278 -3.29 15.08 14.83
CA HIS A 278 -4.32 15.83 14.10
C HIS A 278 -5.21 16.69 15.00
N ILE A 279 -5.46 16.24 16.22
CA ILE A 279 -6.24 17.00 17.22
C ILE A 279 -5.36 17.81 18.18
N CYS A 280 -4.03 17.81 18.02
CA CYS A 280 -3.06 18.46 18.92
C CYS A 280 -3.21 18.01 20.40
N ASP A 281 -3.50 16.73 20.65
CA ASP A 281 -3.45 16.15 22.00
C ASP A 281 -2.02 15.68 22.30
N TRP A 282 -1.18 16.62 22.64
CA TRP A 282 0.24 16.39 22.87
C TRP A 282 0.54 15.60 24.12
N SER A 283 -0.28 15.74 25.16
CA SER A 283 -0.13 15.00 26.42
C SER A 283 -0.21 13.48 26.20
N SER A 284 -1.15 13.04 25.38
CA SER A 284 -1.30 11.63 25.01
C SER A 284 -0.15 11.14 24.12
N ILE A 285 0.40 11.99 23.23
CA ILE A 285 1.57 11.66 22.40
C ILE A 285 2.82 11.55 23.29
N GLU A 286 3.04 12.46 24.23
CA GLU A 286 4.19 12.45 25.14
C GLU A 286 4.20 11.20 26.03
N ALA A 287 3.03 10.82 26.55
CA ALA A 287 2.88 9.58 27.31
C ALA A 287 3.28 8.32 26.52
N ALA A 288 3.15 8.36 25.20
CA ALA A 288 3.56 7.29 24.28
C ALA A 288 4.99 7.45 23.73
N GLY A 289 5.74 8.47 24.13
CA GLY A 289 7.01 8.86 23.50
C GLY A 289 8.08 7.79 23.47
N SER A 290 8.13 6.87 24.45
CA SER A 290 9.06 5.74 24.45
C SER A 290 8.80 4.76 23.32
N TYR A 291 7.54 4.59 22.90
CA TYR A 291 7.17 3.66 21.83
C TYR A 291 7.49 4.20 20.42
N VAL A 292 7.48 5.53 20.23
CA VAL A 292 7.67 6.15 18.89
C VAL A 292 9.00 5.71 18.27
N LYS A 293 10.06 5.61 19.06
CA LYS A 293 11.42 5.25 18.57
C LYS A 293 11.50 3.82 18.01
N GLU A 294 10.72 2.91 18.55
CA GLU A 294 10.72 1.48 18.18
C GLU A 294 9.58 1.11 17.23
N LEU A 295 8.56 1.95 17.16
CA LEU A 295 7.34 1.69 16.41
C LEU A 295 7.62 1.52 14.92
N GLY A 296 7.26 0.36 14.36
CA GLY A 296 7.53 0.03 12.96
C GLY A 296 9.00 -0.26 12.62
N ILE A 297 9.87 -0.44 13.64
CA ILE A 297 11.26 -0.85 13.49
C ILE A 297 11.45 -2.23 14.13
N ILE A 298 10.89 -2.41 15.33
CA ILE A 298 10.90 -3.67 16.06
C ILE A 298 9.51 -4.29 15.98
N GLY A 299 9.43 -5.58 15.68
CA GLY A 299 8.17 -6.31 15.56
C GLY A 299 7.51 -6.11 14.20
N LYS A 300 6.27 -5.63 14.19
CA LYS A 300 5.48 -5.44 12.97
C LYS A 300 5.65 -4.04 12.38
N SER A 301 5.61 -3.96 11.06
CA SER A 301 5.65 -2.70 10.33
C SER A 301 4.42 -1.83 10.62
N VAL A 302 4.58 -0.53 10.41
CA VAL A 302 3.50 0.46 10.44
C VAL A 302 3.58 1.35 9.19
N PRO A 303 2.48 1.99 8.76
CA PRO A 303 2.54 2.97 7.69
C PRO A 303 3.54 4.08 8.03
N PRO A 304 4.63 4.27 7.25
CA PRO A 304 5.71 5.21 7.62
C PRO A 304 5.23 6.64 7.77
N PHE A 305 4.25 7.08 6.96
CA PHE A 305 3.69 8.43 7.04
C PHE A 305 3.06 8.74 8.39
N ALA A 306 2.43 7.75 9.05
CA ALA A 306 1.76 7.96 10.34
C ALA A 306 2.71 8.36 11.47
N VAL A 307 4.01 8.10 11.30
CA VAL A 307 5.05 8.39 12.31
C VAL A 307 5.98 9.53 11.89
N LEU A 308 5.91 9.96 10.63
CA LEU A 308 6.84 10.91 10.03
C LEU A 308 6.87 12.28 10.76
N THR A 309 5.73 12.72 11.32
CA THR A 309 5.64 14.00 12.04
C THR A 309 5.99 13.89 13.53
N LEU A 310 6.05 12.68 14.07
CA LEU A 310 6.27 12.45 15.49
C LEU A 310 7.74 12.55 15.91
N GLU A 311 8.64 12.42 14.94
CA GLU A 311 10.09 12.58 15.17
C GLU A 311 10.81 12.98 13.89
N ASP A 312 11.95 13.69 14.04
CA ASP A 312 12.86 14.03 12.97
C ASP A 312 14.11 13.14 13.07
N ALA A 313 14.05 11.94 12.46
CA ALA A 313 15.06 10.91 12.60
C ALA A 313 15.21 10.08 11.30
N PRO A 314 15.99 10.55 10.32
CA PRO A 314 16.07 9.94 8.99
C PRO A 314 16.52 8.47 8.99
N GLU A 315 17.43 8.08 9.90
CA GLU A 315 17.83 6.68 10.06
C GLU A 315 16.63 5.79 10.43
N ARG A 316 15.84 6.21 11.42
CA ARG A 316 14.65 5.45 11.84
C ARG A 316 13.54 5.48 10.78
N HIS A 317 13.40 6.58 10.05
CA HIS A 317 12.47 6.66 8.92
C HIS A 317 12.83 5.61 7.86
N ARG A 318 14.11 5.46 7.53
CA ARG A 318 14.59 4.43 6.61
C ARG A 318 14.25 3.02 7.11
N LEU A 319 14.60 2.69 8.36
CA LEU A 319 14.33 1.37 8.94
C LEU A 319 12.84 1.00 8.92
N ARG A 320 11.94 1.98 9.19
CA ARG A 320 10.48 1.79 9.09
C ARG A 320 10.03 1.51 7.66
N SER A 321 10.53 2.29 6.72
CA SER A 321 10.21 2.11 5.31
C SER A 321 10.65 0.74 4.81
N GLU A 322 11.89 0.32 5.12
CA GLU A 322 12.43 -0.99 4.75
C GLU A 322 11.61 -2.14 5.36
N LEU A 323 11.23 -2.04 6.65
CA LEU A 323 10.38 -3.07 7.28
C LEU A 323 8.99 -3.11 6.65
N PHE A 324 8.39 -1.94 6.39
CA PHE A 324 7.08 -1.84 5.78
C PHE A 324 7.05 -2.47 4.38
N VAL A 325 8.02 -2.13 3.53
CA VAL A 325 8.15 -2.71 2.19
C VAL A 325 8.33 -4.22 2.26
N ARG A 326 9.23 -4.69 3.10
CA ARG A 326 9.51 -6.12 3.25
C ARG A 326 8.30 -6.94 3.72
N GLU A 327 7.39 -6.36 4.52
CA GLU A 327 6.20 -7.06 4.99
C GLU A 327 5.00 -6.90 4.03
N LYS A 328 4.91 -5.79 3.32
CA LYS A 328 3.74 -5.45 2.50
C LYS A 328 3.87 -5.91 1.03
N PHE A 329 5.07 -5.79 0.45
CA PHE A 329 5.29 -6.07 -0.97
C PHE A 329 6.07 -7.37 -1.13
N LEU A 330 5.34 -8.52 -1.06
CA LEU A 330 5.91 -9.87 -1.11
C LEU A 330 5.96 -10.46 -2.52
N GLN A 331 5.42 -9.77 -3.51
CA GLN A 331 5.38 -10.20 -4.90
C GLN A 331 6.78 -10.27 -5.50
N LYS A 332 7.00 -11.27 -6.35
CA LYS A 332 8.24 -11.38 -7.12
C LYS A 332 8.17 -10.47 -8.34
N PRO A 333 9.25 -9.73 -8.63
CA PRO A 333 9.32 -8.98 -9.87
C PRO A 333 9.11 -9.89 -11.10
N LEU A 334 8.37 -9.37 -12.07
CA LEU A 334 8.25 -10.05 -13.37
C LEU A 334 9.58 -9.96 -14.14
N PRO A 335 9.84 -10.88 -15.06
CA PRO A 335 11.02 -10.79 -15.92
C PRO A 335 11.14 -9.40 -16.56
N ALA A 336 12.33 -8.83 -16.55
CA ALA A 336 12.57 -7.53 -17.14
C ALA A 336 12.16 -7.51 -18.62
N THR A 337 11.61 -6.38 -19.07
CA THR A 337 11.33 -6.18 -20.49
C THR A 337 12.62 -6.18 -21.30
N ALA A 338 12.56 -6.69 -22.52
CA ALA A 338 13.72 -6.70 -23.40
C ALA A 338 14.21 -5.26 -23.65
N LYS A 339 15.49 -5.03 -23.42
CA LYS A 339 16.12 -3.74 -23.69
C LYS A 339 16.05 -3.44 -25.19
N PRO A 340 15.63 -2.21 -25.59
CA PRO A 340 15.62 -1.84 -27.00
C PRO A 340 17.04 -1.87 -27.60
N SER A 341 17.16 -2.26 -28.88
CA SER A 341 18.45 -2.32 -29.58
C SER A 341 19.06 -0.94 -29.84
N GLN A 342 18.24 0.08 -29.88
CA GLN A 342 18.64 1.49 -30.03
C GLN A 342 17.94 2.32 -28.97
N LYS A 343 18.64 3.35 -28.50
CA LYS A 343 18.05 4.30 -27.55
C LYS A 343 16.88 5.03 -28.22
N PRO A 344 15.70 5.10 -27.55
CA PRO A 344 14.58 5.88 -28.07
C PRO A 344 14.95 7.36 -28.23
N GLU A 345 14.50 7.99 -29.32
CA GLU A 345 14.65 9.43 -29.51
C GLU A 345 13.70 10.21 -28.57
N CYS A 346 12.51 9.64 -28.32
CA CYS A 346 11.52 10.16 -27.40
C CYS A 346 11.30 9.15 -26.27
N LEU A 347 11.53 9.57 -25.00
CA LEU A 347 11.32 8.74 -23.82
C LEU A 347 9.86 8.78 -23.38
N ARG A 348 9.31 7.62 -23.03
CA ARG A 348 7.96 7.47 -22.48
C ARG A 348 8.00 7.49 -20.97
N ILE A 349 7.43 8.55 -20.39
CA ILE A 349 7.40 8.79 -18.96
C ILE A 349 5.98 8.58 -18.44
N GLY A 350 5.79 7.59 -17.56
CA GLY A 350 4.53 7.34 -16.87
C GLY A 350 4.52 7.94 -15.48
N TYR A 351 3.61 8.87 -15.21
CA TYR A 351 3.36 9.42 -13.87
C TYR A 351 2.19 8.70 -13.22
N PHE A 352 2.39 8.18 -12.03
CA PHE A 352 1.42 7.40 -11.27
C PHE A 352 0.97 8.17 -10.03
N SER A 353 -0.34 8.42 -9.88
CA SER A 353 -0.87 9.13 -8.72
C SER A 353 -2.36 8.88 -8.47
N ALA A 354 -2.76 8.94 -7.19
CA ALA A 354 -4.15 9.11 -6.80
C ALA A 354 -4.61 10.57 -6.84
N ASP A 355 -3.70 11.54 -6.99
CA ASP A 355 -3.95 12.96 -6.72
C ASP A 355 -4.11 13.80 -7.99
N PHE A 356 -4.43 13.23 -9.13
CA PHE A 356 -4.69 13.93 -10.37
C PHE A 356 -6.04 14.67 -10.37
N HIS A 357 -6.27 15.46 -9.35
CA HIS A 357 -7.43 16.33 -9.12
C HIS A 357 -7.01 17.54 -8.29
N ASN A 358 -7.94 18.38 -7.86
CA ASN A 358 -7.63 19.54 -7.00
C ASN A 358 -6.99 19.09 -5.67
N HIS A 359 -5.68 18.96 -5.70
CA HIS A 359 -4.81 18.45 -4.62
C HIS A 359 -3.46 19.19 -4.65
N ALA A 360 -2.73 19.18 -3.52
CA ALA A 360 -1.40 19.80 -3.40
C ALA A 360 -0.42 19.36 -4.50
N THR A 361 -0.39 18.08 -4.84
CA THR A 361 0.44 17.53 -5.92
C THR A 361 0.18 18.24 -7.25
N MET A 362 -1.09 18.42 -7.62
CA MET A 362 -1.44 19.11 -8.87
C MET A 362 -1.16 20.61 -8.82
N HIS A 363 -1.30 21.26 -7.64
CA HIS A 363 -0.91 22.68 -7.48
C HIS A 363 0.59 22.91 -7.67
N LEU A 364 1.42 21.87 -7.51
CA LEU A 364 2.86 21.92 -7.77
C LEU A 364 3.20 21.49 -9.21
N MET A 365 2.55 20.43 -9.73
CA MET A 365 2.96 19.74 -10.95
C MET A 365 2.24 20.22 -12.22
N ALA A 366 1.11 20.92 -12.12
CA ALA A 366 0.27 21.21 -13.29
C ALA A 366 1.04 21.89 -14.42
N GLN A 367 1.88 22.88 -14.09
CA GLN A 367 2.70 23.58 -15.08
C GLN A 367 3.83 22.70 -15.63
N ILE A 368 4.38 21.78 -14.83
CA ILE A 368 5.44 20.87 -15.26
C ILE A 368 4.95 19.94 -16.36
N PHE A 369 3.74 19.37 -16.21
CA PHE A 369 3.13 18.53 -17.26
C PHE A 369 2.98 19.27 -18.58
N ALA A 370 2.65 20.56 -18.53
CA ALA A 370 2.48 21.39 -19.72
C ALA A 370 3.81 21.82 -20.38
N LEU A 371 4.91 21.87 -19.59
CA LEU A 371 6.20 22.38 -20.03
C LEU A 371 7.16 21.30 -20.53
N HIS A 372 6.80 20.01 -20.41
CA HIS A 372 7.64 18.95 -20.95
C HIS A 372 7.90 19.12 -22.45
N ASP A 373 9.15 18.94 -22.86
CA ASP A 373 9.56 18.96 -24.26
C ASP A 373 8.99 17.75 -25.02
N LYS A 374 7.87 17.95 -25.70
CA LYS A 374 7.12 16.93 -26.44
C LYS A 374 7.91 16.31 -27.60
N SER A 375 9.01 16.93 -28.03
CA SER A 375 9.91 16.35 -29.04
C SER A 375 10.82 15.26 -28.45
N ARG A 376 11.00 15.26 -27.12
CA ARG A 376 11.90 14.35 -26.40
C ARG A 376 11.18 13.42 -25.41
N PHE A 377 9.99 13.79 -24.98
CA PHE A 377 9.26 13.09 -23.95
C PHE A 377 7.78 12.94 -24.30
N GLU A 378 7.30 11.71 -24.28
CA GLU A 378 5.86 11.37 -24.32
C GLU A 378 5.39 11.14 -22.89
N ILE A 379 4.42 11.95 -22.44
CA ILE A 379 3.96 11.97 -21.04
C ILE A 379 2.65 11.21 -20.89
N LEU A 380 2.67 10.15 -20.08
CA LEU A 380 1.53 9.31 -19.77
C LEU A 380 1.14 9.48 -18.29
N ALA A 381 -0.15 9.65 -18.00
CA ALA A 381 -0.67 9.74 -16.64
C ALA A 381 -1.52 8.51 -16.30
N TYR A 382 -1.20 7.83 -15.20
CA TYR A 382 -1.93 6.68 -14.68
C TYR A 382 -2.63 7.09 -13.39
N SER A 383 -3.95 7.34 -13.47
CA SER A 383 -4.77 7.81 -12.36
C SER A 383 -5.48 6.66 -11.67
N TYR A 384 -5.20 6.47 -10.39
CA TYR A 384 -5.89 5.47 -9.55
C TYR A 384 -6.67 6.09 -8.37
N GLY A 385 -6.77 7.41 -8.33
CA GLY A 385 -7.58 8.15 -7.36
C GLY A 385 -8.99 8.45 -7.84
N PRO A 386 -9.78 9.18 -7.02
CA PRO A 386 -11.17 9.47 -7.33
C PRO A 386 -11.35 10.22 -8.65
N ASP A 387 -12.40 9.87 -9.38
CA ASP A 387 -12.78 10.56 -10.62
C ASP A 387 -13.43 11.90 -10.30
N ARG A 388 -12.62 12.94 -10.20
CA ARG A 388 -13.04 14.32 -9.99
C ARG A 388 -12.78 15.11 -11.27
N GLN A 389 -13.83 15.66 -11.86
CA GLN A 389 -13.78 16.46 -13.08
C GLN A 389 -13.56 17.95 -12.78
N ASP A 390 -12.61 18.27 -11.89
CA ASP A 390 -12.26 19.62 -11.49
C ASP A 390 -11.26 20.30 -12.46
N GLU A 391 -10.90 21.56 -12.16
CA GLU A 391 -9.99 22.33 -13.00
C GLU A 391 -8.59 21.69 -13.12
N MET A 392 -8.08 21.08 -12.04
CA MET A 392 -6.75 20.47 -12.08
C MET A 392 -6.74 19.20 -12.93
N ARG A 393 -7.82 18.39 -12.89
CA ARG A 393 -7.99 17.28 -13.83
C ARG A 393 -8.03 17.76 -15.27
N LYS A 394 -8.76 18.83 -15.57
CA LYS A 394 -8.83 19.40 -16.93
C LYS A 394 -7.47 19.93 -17.40
N LYS A 395 -6.71 20.61 -16.54
CA LYS A 395 -5.34 21.05 -16.84
C LYS A 395 -4.44 19.86 -17.18
N LEU A 396 -4.48 18.79 -16.38
CA LEU A 396 -3.70 17.57 -16.65
C LEU A 396 -4.06 16.96 -18.01
N LEU A 397 -5.35 16.74 -18.28
CA LEU A 397 -5.83 16.15 -19.53
C LEU A 397 -5.41 16.96 -20.77
N GLY A 398 -5.25 18.28 -20.63
CA GLY A 398 -4.76 19.15 -21.70
C GLY A 398 -3.24 19.18 -21.85
N ALA A 399 -2.49 18.62 -20.87
CA ALA A 399 -1.03 18.71 -20.81
C ALA A 399 -0.34 17.39 -21.15
N VAL A 400 -0.92 16.25 -20.76
CA VAL A 400 -0.34 14.92 -21.01
C VAL A 400 -0.71 14.38 -22.40
N ASP A 401 0.11 13.49 -22.95
CA ASP A 401 -0.14 12.89 -24.27
C ASP A 401 -1.13 11.73 -24.17
N VAL A 402 -1.09 10.98 -23.06
CA VAL A 402 -2.01 9.85 -22.79
C VAL A 402 -2.47 9.92 -21.34
N PHE A 403 -3.74 9.65 -21.12
CA PHE A 403 -4.32 9.54 -19.78
C PHE A 403 -5.03 8.20 -19.62
N HIS A 404 -4.65 7.45 -18.58
CA HIS A 404 -5.25 6.19 -18.21
C HIS A 404 -5.93 6.31 -16.85
N ASP A 405 -7.21 5.98 -16.79
CA ASP A 405 -7.90 5.70 -15.53
C ASP A 405 -7.72 4.21 -15.20
N VAL A 406 -6.92 3.95 -14.16
CA VAL A 406 -6.55 2.59 -13.76
C VAL A 406 -7.15 2.17 -12.42
N ARG A 407 -8.18 2.85 -11.95
CA ARG A 407 -8.82 2.59 -10.64
C ARG A 407 -9.35 1.17 -10.52
N GLU A 408 -10.01 0.69 -11.58
CA GLU A 408 -10.65 -0.62 -11.62
C GLU A 408 -9.68 -1.75 -12.01
N MET A 409 -8.42 -1.41 -12.34
CA MET A 409 -7.40 -2.39 -12.71
C MET A 409 -6.69 -2.92 -11.46
N ASN A 410 -6.42 -4.22 -11.40
CA ASN A 410 -5.49 -4.75 -10.41
C ASN A 410 -4.02 -4.43 -10.79
N ASP A 411 -3.09 -4.70 -9.86
CA ASP A 411 -1.69 -4.31 -10.05
C ASP A 411 -1.04 -4.96 -11.28
N LEU A 412 -1.34 -6.22 -11.57
CA LEU A 412 -0.81 -6.90 -12.76
C LEU A 412 -1.37 -6.32 -14.06
N GLN A 413 -2.65 -5.94 -14.08
CA GLN A 413 -3.26 -5.29 -15.26
C GLN A 413 -2.62 -3.91 -15.52
N ILE A 414 -2.28 -3.16 -14.46
CA ILE A 414 -1.54 -1.89 -14.59
C ILE A 414 -0.14 -2.14 -15.14
N VAL A 415 0.56 -3.17 -14.66
CA VAL A 415 1.90 -3.54 -15.16
C VAL A 415 1.84 -3.94 -16.63
N ASP A 416 0.86 -4.77 -17.01
CA ASP A 416 0.67 -5.17 -18.41
C ASP A 416 0.36 -3.98 -19.32
N LEU A 417 -0.46 -3.03 -18.87
CA LEU A 417 -0.74 -1.80 -19.58
C LEU A 417 0.54 -0.98 -19.78
N ALA A 418 1.26 -0.68 -18.70
CA ALA A 418 2.48 0.11 -18.72
C ALA A 418 3.57 -0.52 -19.63
N ARG A 419 3.71 -1.85 -19.58
CA ARG A 419 4.66 -2.58 -20.41
C ARG A 419 4.25 -2.63 -21.90
N ARG A 420 2.96 -2.70 -22.20
CA ARG A 420 2.45 -2.58 -23.59
C ARG A 420 2.69 -1.18 -24.15
N GLU A 421 2.54 -0.15 -23.32
CA GLU A 421 2.88 1.24 -23.63
C GLU A 421 4.40 1.47 -23.72
N LYS A 422 5.23 0.45 -23.34
CA LYS A 422 6.69 0.51 -23.37
C LYS A 422 7.25 1.71 -22.61
N LEU A 423 6.79 1.90 -21.39
CA LEU A 423 7.33 2.95 -20.53
C LEU A 423 8.86 2.76 -20.37
N ASP A 424 9.59 3.85 -20.52
CA ASP A 424 11.02 3.95 -20.25
C ASP A 424 11.27 4.28 -18.77
N ILE A 425 10.44 5.19 -18.23
CA ILE A 425 10.53 5.66 -16.84
C ILE A 425 9.13 5.64 -16.21
N ALA A 426 9.01 5.06 -15.02
CA ALA A 426 7.81 5.14 -14.18
C ALA A 426 8.09 6.00 -12.96
N ILE A 427 7.22 6.98 -12.69
CA ILE A 427 7.37 7.95 -11.59
C ILE A 427 6.21 7.79 -10.62
N ASP A 428 6.53 7.43 -9.39
CA ASP A 428 5.59 7.44 -8.29
C ASP A 428 5.51 8.83 -7.66
N LEU A 429 4.31 9.43 -7.71
CA LEU A 429 4.03 10.74 -7.12
C LEU A 429 3.35 10.65 -5.74
N LYS A 430 3.27 9.47 -5.15
CA LYS A 430 2.56 9.24 -3.88
C LYS A 430 3.46 8.81 -2.73
N GLY A 431 4.33 7.84 -2.95
CA GLY A 431 5.02 7.15 -1.87
C GLY A 431 4.04 6.60 -0.83
N PHE A 432 4.38 6.67 0.46
CA PHE A 432 3.56 6.17 1.57
C PHE A 432 2.46 7.14 2.05
N THR A 433 1.95 8.01 1.19
CA THR A 433 0.81 8.87 1.53
C THR A 433 -0.52 8.14 1.35
N GLN A 434 -1.62 8.76 1.78
CA GLN A 434 -2.96 8.15 1.69
C GLN A 434 -3.27 7.73 0.24
N ASN A 435 -3.91 6.55 0.07
CA ASN A 435 -4.23 5.95 -1.22
C ASN A 435 -2.98 5.62 -2.06
N GLU A 436 -1.86 5.24 -1.42
CA GLU A 436 -0.66 4.77 -2.11
C GLU A 436 -0.92 3.48 -2.89
N ARG A 437 -0.18 3.28 -4.00
CA ARG A 437 -0.27 2.08 -4.83
C ARG A 437 1.09 1.70 -5.41
N LEU A 438 1.99 1.24 -4.54
CA LEU A 438 3.34 0.82 -4.92
C LEU A 438 3.43 -0.63 -5.43
N GLY A 439 2.35 -1.42 -5.30
CA GLY A 439 2.31 -2.80 -5.78
C GLY A 439 2.75 -2.98 -7.23
N PRO A 440 2.25 -2.19 -8.20
CA PRO A 440 2.71 -2.26 -9.58
C PRO A 440 4.22 -2.05 -9.75
N PHE A 441 4.83 -1.13 -8.99
CA PHE A 441 6.28 -0.88 -9.02
C PHE A 441 7.08 -2.09 -8.55
N ALA A 442 6.60 -2.80 -7.53
CA ALA A 442 7.25 -4.02 -7.03
C ALA A 442 7.25 -5.17 -8.05
N TYR A 443 6.33 -5.18 -9.02
CA TYR A 443 6.37 -6.10 -10.16
C TYR A 443 7.33 -5.64 -11.27
N GLY A 444 7.81 -4.39 -11.25
CA GLY A 444 8.67 -3.79 -12.29
C GLY A 444 7.85 -3.26 -13.47
N LEU A 445 7.38 -2.02 -13.36
CA LEU A 445 6.59 -1.31 -14.37
C LEU A 445 7.42 -0.91 -15.60
N ALA A 446 8.61 -0.35 -15.34
CA ALA A 446 9.48 0.25 -16.33
C ALA A 446 10.94 -0.06 -16.02
N PRO A 447 11.86 0.11 -17.01
CA PRO A 447 13.30 -0.03 -16.81
C PRO A 447 13.90 0.86 -15.73
N VAL A 448 13.35 2.05 -15.52
CA VAL A 448 13.76 3.01 -14.48
C VAL A 448 12.53 3.39 -13.67
N GLN A 449 12.61 3.27 -12.35
CA GLN A 449 11.54 3.58 -11.41
C GLN A 449 11.98 4.65 -10.41
N ILE A 450 11.22 5.73 -10.30
CA ILE A 450 11.59 6.94 -9.56
C ILE A 450 10.51 7.30 -8.56
N SER A 451 10.89 7.54 -7.30
CA SER A 451 10.04 8.19 -6.29
C SER A 451 10.20 9.71 -6.38
N TYR A 452 9.09 10.42 -6.40
CA TYR A 452 9.13 11.86 -6.51
C TYR A 452 7.97 12.55 -5.82
N LEU A 453 8.27 13.60 -5.08
CA LEU A 453 7.39 14.66 -4.55
C LEU A 453 6.44 14.24 -3.43
N GLY A 454 5.63 13.15 -3.59
CA GLY A 454 4.50 12.89 -2.70
C GLY A 454 4.87 12.55 -1.26
N TYR A 455 5.86 11.69 -1.06
CA TYR A 455 6.36 11.29 0.26
C TYR A 455 7.77 11.88 0.50
N PRO A 456 7.94 12.75 1.50
CA PRO A 456 9.22 13.41 1.76
C PRO A 456 10.16 12.53 2.58
N GLY A 457 10.67 11.47 1.99
CA GLY A 457 11.56 10.51 2.62
C GLY A 457 11.86 9.32 1.72
N THR A 458 12.74 8.41 2.17
CA THR A 458 13.04 7.17 1.46
C THR A 458 11.87 6.18 1.52
N LEU A 459 11.60 5.48 0.42
CA LEU A 459 10.64 4.38 0.39
C LEU A 459 11.23 3.08 0.97
N GLY A 460 12.56 2.97 1.09
CA GLY A 460 13.20 1.75 1.60
C GLY A 460 12.98 0.53 0.69
N ALA A 461 12.70 0.78 -0.59
CA ALA A 461 12.29 -0.23 -1.57
C ALA A 461 13.40 -0.45 -2.60
N ASP A 462 13.84 -1.70 -2.75
CA ASP A 462 14.87 -2.09 -3.72
C ASP A 462 14.39 -2.04 -5.18
N PHE A 463 13.07 -1.98 -5.39
CA PHE A 463 12.47 -1.82 -6.70
C PHE A 463 12.31 -0.35 -7.14
N ILE A 464 12.73 0.62 -6.35
CA ILE A 464 12.80 2.05 -6.73
C ILE A 464 14.26 2.44 -6.91
N ASP A 465 14.63 2.83 -8.12
CA ASP A 465 16.02 3.15 -8.49
C ASP A 465 16.47 4.50 -7.94
N TYR A 466 15.59 5.51 -8.02
CA TYR A 466 15.93 6.88 -7.71
C TYR A 466 14.88 7.60 -6.87
N ILE A 467 15.34 8.57 -6.10
CA ILE A 467 14.53 9.64 -5.51
C ILE A 467 14.99 10.99 -6.05
N VAL A 468 14.06 11.88 -6.42
CA VAL A 468 14.41 13.25 -6.82
C VAL A 468 14.55 14.12 -5.57
N ALA A 469 15.69 14.80 -5.44
CA ALA A 469 16.01 15.66 -4.30
C ALA A 469 16.89 16.85 -4.74
N ASP A 470 17.28 17.67 -3.77
CA ASP A 470 18.34 18.68 -3.88
C ASP A 470 19.33 18.55 -2.71
N ALA A 471 20.43 19.28 -2.77
CA ALA A 471 21.50 19.22 -1.77
C ALA A 471 21.10 19.79 -0.38
N VAL A 472 20.00 20.53 -0.29
CA VAL A 472 19.46 21.02 0.99
C VAL A 472 18.63 19.95 1.67
N VAL A 473 17.71 19.29 0.94
CA VAL A 473 16.83 18.26 1.53
C VAL A 473 17.56 16.95 1.80
N ILE A 474 18.53 16.56 0.96
CA ILE A 474 19.42 15.41 1.20
C ILE A 474 20.89 15.85 1.05
N PRO A 475 21.49 16.44 2.07
CA PRO A 475 22.92 16.74 2.04
C PRO A 475 23.76 15.45 2.04
N GLY A 476 25.02 15.56 1.61
CA GLY A 476 25.88 14.39 1.39
C GLY A 476 26.08 13.50 2.61
N ASP A 477 26.12 14.06 3.81
CA ASP A 477 26.23 13.34 5.09
C ASP A 477 24.94 12.55 5.46
N LYS A 478 23.78 12.93 4.90
CA LYS A 478 22.50 12.25 5.12
C LYS A 478 22.19 11.18 4.06
N ARG A 479 22.96 11.12 2.97
CA ARG A 479 22.81 10.12 1.90
C ARG A 479 22.66 8.67 2.40
N PRO A 480 23.39 8.23 3.45
CA PRO A 480 23.27 6.87 3.97
C PRO A 480 21.88 6.49 4.52
N HIS A 481 20.99 7.46 4.75
CA HIS A 481 19.64 7.23 5.26
C HIS A 481 18.59 7.03 4.15
N TYR A 482 19.02 6.92 2.89
CA TYR A 482 18.14 6.69 1.74
C TYR A 482 18.58 5.43 1.01
N SER A 483 17.63 4.57 0.64
CA SER A 483 17.89 3.33 -0.12
C SER A 483 18.09 3.60 -1.60
N GLU A 484 17.30 4.54 -2.13
CA GLU A 484 17.33 4.94 -3.54
C GLU A 484 18.61 5.72 -3.87
N GLN A 485 19.04 5.68 -5.13
CA GLN A 485 19.99 6.65 -5.64
C GLN A 485 19.32 8.01 -5.81
N ILE A 486 20.09 9.09 -5.76
CA ILE A 486 19.52 10.44 -5.73
C ILE A 486 19.75 11.13 -7.07
N ILE A 487 18.68 11.69 -7.64
CA ILE A 487 18.77 12.69 -8.69
C ILE A 487 18.78 14.06 -8.01
N TYR A 488 19.96 14.67 -7.91
CA TYR A 488 20.14 15.99 -7.34
C TYR A 488 19.81 17.07 -8.37
N LEU A 489 18.70 17.80 -8.15
CA LEU A 489 18.40 19.00 -8.90
C LEU A 489 19.20 20.19 -8.34
N PRO A 490 19.61 21.16 -9.18
CA PRO A 490 20.60 22.18 -8.75
C PRO A 490 20.04 23.21 -7.77
N ASN A 491 18.75 23.51 -7.78
CA ASN A 491 18.17 24.60 -7.00
C ASN A 491 17.22 24.12 -5.91
N THR A 492 16.20 23.38 -6.28
CA THR A 492 15.21 22.79 -5.37
C THR A 492 14.59 21.55 -6.02
N TYR A 493 14.20 20.58 -5.22
CA TYR A 493 13.51 19.38 -5.69
C TYR A 493 12.00 19.61 -5.90
N GLN A 494 11.44 20.63 -5.23
CA GLN A 494 10.01 20.89 -5.29
C GLN A 494 9.66 21.79 -6.49
N PRO A 495 8.81 21.34 -7.39
CA PRO A 495 8.32 22.17 -8.47
C PRO A 495 7.38 23.25 -7.94
N THR A 496 7.19 24.28 -8.71
CA THR A 496 6.20 25.33 -8.42
C THR A 496 5.47 25.70 -9.71
N ASP A 497 4.18 25.96 -9.58
CA ASP A 497 3.37 26.52 -10.69
C ASP A 497 3.37 28.03 -10.59
N ASN A 498 4.09 28.72 -11.49
CA ASN A 498 4.18 30.17 -11.55
C ASN A 498 2.98 30.81 -12.28
N THR A 499 1.98 30.03 -12.68
CA THR A 499 0.73 30.53 -13.29
C THR A 499 -0.42 30.62 -12.27
N ARG A 500 -0.15 30.30 -11.00
CA ARG A 500 -1.16 30.35 -9.93
C ARG A 500 -1.71 31.76 -9.76
N ILE A 501 -3.02 31.88 -9.86
CA ILE A 501 -3.71 33.15 -9.74
C ILE A 501 -3.84 33.53 -8.26
N ILE A 502 -3.46 34.76 -7.93
CA ILE A 502 -3.79 35.41 -6.66
C ILE A 502 -5.07 36.23 -6.90
N SER A 503 -6.10 36.00 -6.10
CA SER A 503 -7.39 36.72 -6.24
C SER A 503 -7.17 38.25 -6.11
N ASP A 504 -7.85 39.00 -6.93
CA ASP A 504 -7.92 40.47 -6.88
C ASP A 504 -8.89 41.00 -5.82
N LYS A 505 -9.60 40.10 -5.13
CA LYS A 505 -10.52 40.44 -4.04
C LYS A 505 -9.77 41.18 -2.94
N ILE A 506 -10.22 42.37 -2.63
CA ILE A 506 -9.66 43.18 -1.55
C ILE A 506 -10.16 42.61 -0.23
N LEU A 507 -9.23 41.96 0.48
CA LEU A 507 -9.48 41.40 1.82
C LEU A 507 -8.84 42.32 2.86
N THR A 508 -9.51 42.50 3.98
CA THR A 508 -9.01 43.29 5.12
C THR A 508 -8.72 42.37 6.32
N ARG A 509 -7.89 42.82 7.26
CA ARG A 509 -7.67 42.12 8.50
C ARG A 509 -8.98 41.91 9.28
N GLY A 510 -9.87 42.89 9.27
CA GLY A 510 -11.19 42.81 9.91
C GLY A 510 -12.06 41.69 9.32
N ASP A 511 -12.04 41.48 8.00
CA ASP A 511 -12.78 40.39 7.35
C ASP A 511 -12.30 38.99 7.80
N MET A 512 -11.06 38.90 8.27
CA MET A 512 -10.43 37.67 8.73
C MET A 512 -10.42 37.53 10.28
N GLY A 513 -11.03 38.47 11.02
CA GLY A 513 -10.98 38.48 12.48
C GLY A 513 -9.61 38.84 13.06
N LEU A 514 -8.75 39.45 12.25
CA LEU A 514 -7.40 39.87 12.66
C LEU A 514 -7.45 41.31 13.23
N PRO A 515 -6.55 41.65 14.17
CA PRO A 515 -6.48 43.01 14.70
C PRO A 515 -6.05 43.98 13.58
N SER A 516 -6.67 45.19 13.59
CA SER A 516 -6.29 46.27 12.65
C SER A 516 -4.84 46.72 12.85
N ASN A 517 -4.40 46.74 14.10
CA ASN A 517 -3.03 47.04 14.50
C ASN A 517 -2.45 45.86 15.24
N GLY A 518 -1.10 45.67 15.15
CA GLY A 518 -0.40 44.58 15.79
C GLY A 518 0.22 43.62 14.75
N PHE A 519 1.10 42.78 15.24
CA PHE A 519 1.85 41.85 14.41
C PHE A 519 1.09 40.55 14.21
N VAL A 520 0.95 40.10 12.99
CA VAL A 520 0.22 38.87 12.63
C VAL A 520 1.23 37.80 12.23
N PHE A 521 1.57 36.92 13.17
CA PHE A 521 2.20 35.65 12.82
C PHE A 521 1.18 34.71 12.19
N CYS A 522 1.58 33.86 11.27
CA CYS A 522 0.70 32.82 10.78
C CYS A 522 1.41 31.45 10.60
N CYS A 523 0.64 30.37 10.67
CA CYS A 523 1.04 29.03 10.26
C CYS A 523 -0.16 28.33 9.66
N PHE A 524 -0.15 28.13 8.34
CA PHE A 524 -1.22 27.43 7.64
C PHE A 524 -0.93 25.98 7.37
N ASN A 525 0.03 25.39 8.10
CA ASN A 525 0.30 23.96 8.08
C ASN A 525 -0.90 23.18 8.68
N ASN A 526 -1.05 21.94 8.23
CA ASN A 526 -1.96 21.01 8.89
C ASN A 526 -1.55 20.80 10.34
N ASN A 527 -2.52 20.69 11.25
CA ASN A 527 -2.31 20.65 12.69
C ASN A 527 -1.39 19.53 13.16
N TYR A 528 -1.41 18.36 12.48
CA TYR A 528 -0.54 17.24 12.83
C TYR A 528 0.96 17.54 12.67
N LYS A 529 1.32 18.65 12.04
CA LYS A 529 2.72 19.12 11.92
C LYS A 529 3.14 19.99 13.11
N ILE A 530 2.18 20.51 13.88
CA ILE A 530 2.45 21.41 15.00
C ILE A 530 2.77 20.57 16.24
N SER A 531 3.96 20.75 16.80
CA SER A 531 4.39 20.09 18.03
C SER A 531 4.46 21.07 19.21
N PRO A 532 4.56 20.57 20.45
CA PRO A 532 4.75 21.43 21.62
C PRO A 532 5.94 22.38 21.50
N LYS A 533 7.04 21.94 20.84
CA LYS A 533 8.30 22.68 20.77
C LYS A 533 8.15 24.02 20.07
N GLU A 534 7.66 24.02 18.82
CA GLU A 534 7.43 25.28 18.10
C GLU A 534 6.28 26.06 18.71
N PHE A 535 5.24 25.39 19.25
CA PHE A 535 4.14 26.08 19.88
C PHE A 535 4.55 26.83 21.15
N ASP A 536 5.46 26.26 21.95
CA ASP A 536 6.07 26.93 23.12
C ASP A 536 6.78 28.22 22.70
N ILE A 537 7.53 28.19 21.60
CA ILE A 537 8.21 29.38 21.04
C ILE A 537 7.18 30.41 20.59
N TRP A 538 6.15 29.98 19.86
CA TRP A 538 5.09 30.88 19.39
C TRP A 538 4.37 31.57 20.54
N MET A 539 4.11 30.87 21.63
CA MET A 539 3.49 31.47 22.83
C MET A 539 4.44 32.48 23.51
N ARG A 540 5.76 32.19 23.57
CA ARG A 540 6.75 33.16 24.06
C ARG A 540 6.85 34.41 23.18
N LEU A 541 6.75 34.25 21.84
CA LEU A 541 6.70 35.39 20.92
C LEU A 541 5.44 36.25 21.19
N LEU A 542 4.28 35.63 21.30
CA LEU A 542 3.04 36.34 21.65
C LEU A 542 3.18 37.04 23.01
N GLY A 543 3.76 36.39 24.04
CA GLY A 543 3.98 36.98 25.34
C GLY A 543 4.88 38.23 25.34
N LYS A 544 5.86 38.29 24.41
CA LYS A 544 6.78 39.43 24.25
C LYS A 544 6.17 40.58 23.42
N LEU A 545 5.09 40.36 22.67
CA LEU A 545 4.47 41.29 21.75
C LEU A 545 2.97 41.41 22.04
N GLU A 546 2.57 42.33 22.93
CA GLU A 546 1.21 42.42 23.49
C GLU A 546 0.07 42.44 22.44
N SER A 547 0.27 43.10 21.29
CA SER A 547 -0.75 43.27 20.24
C SER A 547 -0.68 42.24 19.15
N SER A 548 0.19 41.21 19.25
CA SER A 548 0.34 40.20 18.20
C SER A 548 -0.68 39.09 18.34
N VAL A 549 -0.96 38.44 17.20
CA VAL A 549 -1.81 37.25 17.11
C VAL A 549 -1.11 36.16 16.31
N LEU A 550 -1.53 34.91 16.55
CA LEU A 550 -1.13 33.76 15.73
C LEU A 550 -2.33 33.30 14.90
N TRP A 551 -2.20 33.37 13.57
CA TRP A 551 -3.23 33.01 12.63
C TRP A 551 -2.99 31.60 12.09
N LEU A 552 -3.84 30.67 12.45
CA LEU A 552 -3.73 29.24 12.17
C LEU A 552 -4.80 28.77 11.19
N LEU A 553 -4.54 27.66 10.49
CA LEU A 553 -5.56 27.01 9.66
C LEU A 553 -6.58 26.28 10.55
N LYS A 554 -7.86 26.53 10.33
CA LYS A 554 -8.94 25.78 10.95
C LYS A 554 -9.06 24.42 10.26
N SER A 555 -8.60 23.37 10.91
CA SER A 555 -8.62 22.00 10.38
C SER A 555 -9.76 21.17 10.96
N ASN A 556 -9.91 21.16 12.28
CA ASN A 556 -10.97 20.47 13.01
C ASN A 556 -11.21 21.13 14.37
N LYS A 557 -12.42 20.94 14.91
CA LYS A 557 -12.85 21.56 16.17
C LYS A 557 -12.04 21.15 17.41
N TRP A 558 -11.53 19.92 17.43
CA TRP A 558 -10.76 19.40 18.56
C TRP A 558 -9.38 20.05 18.66
N ALA A 559 -8.69 20.19 17.51
CA ALA A 559 -7.41 20.88 17.45
C ALA A 559 -7.54 22.34 17.85
N GLU A 560 -8.59 23.04 17.39
CA GLU A 560 -8.89 24.42 17.80
C GLU A 560 -9.02 24.51 19.31
N GLN A 561 -9.84 23.67 19.94
CA GLN A 561 -10.04 23.64 21.39
C GLN A 561 -8.76 23.28 22.15
N ASN A 562 -7.99 22.29 21.65
CA ASN A 562 -6.76 21.88 22.31
C ASN A 562 -5.68 22.96 22.22
N LEU A 563 -5.49 23.59 21.05
CA LEU A 563 -4.54 24.70 20.88
C LEU A 563 -4.89 25.91 21.75
N MET A 564 -6.17 26.25 21.86
CA MET A 564 -6.63 27.31 22.80
C MET A 564 -6.30 26.96 24.25
N ARG A 565 -6.58 25.75 24.69
CA ARG A 565 -6.24 25.27 26.06
C ARG A 565 -4.73 25.29 26.29
N GLU A 566 -3.95 24.86 25.32
CA GLU A 566 -2.48 24.86 25.39
C GLU A 566 -1.89 26.28 25.40
N ALA A 567 -2.52 27.25 24.74
CA ALA A 567 -2.14 28.67 24.84
C ALA A 567 -2.41 29.23 26.26
N GLU A 568 -3.59 28.98 26.81
CA GLU A 568 -3.94 29.40 28.17
C GLU A 568 -3.05 28.78 29.23
N ALA A 569 -2.67 27.49 29.06
CA ALA A 569 -1.73 26.82 29.94
C ALA A 569 -0.33 27.46 29.94
N ARG A 570 0.03 28.18 28.85
CA ARG A 570 1.26 28.96 28.71
C ARG A 570 1.09 30.45 29.04
N GLY A 571 -0.05 30.85 29.58
CA GLY A 571 -0.36 32.20 29.97
C GLY A 571 -0.72 33.16 28.85
N ILE A 572 -1.08 32.64 27.69
CA ILE A 572 -1.52 33.43 26.52
C ILE A 572 -3.04 33.27 26.36
N SER A 573 -3.76 34.41 26.29
CA SER A 573 -5.22 34.38 26.05
C SER A 573 -5.53 33.66 24.75
N SER A 574 -6.49 32.73 24.77
CA SER A 574 -6.97 32.00 23.61
C SER A 574 -7.51 32.90 22.49
N GLU A 575 -7.97 34.12 22.81
CA GLU A 575 -8.40 35.12 21.80
C GLU A 575 -7.28 35.60 20.88
N ARG A 576 -6.02 35.33 21.25
CA ARG A 576 -4.84 35.66 20.42
C ARG A 576 -4.51 34.56 19.38
N LEU A 577 -5.24 33.45 19.41
CA LEU A 577 -5.24 32.45 18.35
C LEU A 577 -6.43 32.69 17.43
N VAL A 578 -6.17 33.08 16.20
CA VAL A 578 -7.19 33.29 15.17
C VAL A 578 -7.20 32.10 14.22
N PHE A 579 -8.37 31.58 13.89
CA PHE A 579 -8.48 30.39 13.03
C PHE A 579 -9.09 30.75 11.67
N ALA A 580 -8.36 30.46 10.59
CA ALA A 580 -8.72 30.75 9.23
C ALA A 580 -9.51 29.58 8.60
N GLU A 581 -10.71 29.84 8.12
CA GLU A 581 -11.50 28.87 7.35
C GLU A 581 -10.78 28.47 6.04
N ARG A 582 -11.10 27.27 5.52
CA ARG A 582 -10.62 26.84 4.20
C ARG A 582 -11.36 27.64 3.11
N VAL A 583 -10.60 28.19 2.19
CA VAL A 583 -11.09 28.97 1.05
C VAL A 583 -10.44 28.47 -0.26
N PRO A 584 -10.97 28.81 -1.44
CA PRO A 584 -10.31 28.49 -2.71
C PRO A 584 -8.87 29.02 -2.77
N GLN A 585 -8.00 28.32 -3.52
CA GLN A 585 -6.55 28.60 -3.60
C GLN A 585 -6.24 30.07 -3.89
N ALA A 586 -6.90 30.68 -4.87
CA ALA A 586 -6.64 32.07 -5.23
C ALA A 586 -6.93 33.05 -4.07
N GLU A 587 -8.01 32.80 -3.32
CA GLU A 587 -8.34 33.60 -2.12
C GLU A 587 -7.38 33.29 -0.96
N HIS A 588 -6.95 32.01 -0.85
CA HIS A 588 -5.94 31.63 0.13
C HIS A 588 -4.63 32.38 -0.08
N LEU A 589 -4.17 32.47 -1.33
CA LEU A 589 -2.98 33.23 -1.67
C LEU A 589 -3.15 34.73 -1.39
N ALA A 590 -4.32 35.30 -1.72
CA ALA A 590 -4.60 36.73 -1.48
C ALA A 590 -4.59 37.09 0.02
N ARG A 591 -5.21 36.26 0.88
CA ARG A 591 -5.29 36.54 2.33
C ARG A 591 -3.94 36.46 3.04
N GLN A 592 -2.96 35.74 2.51
CA GLN A 592 -1.63 35.65 3.12
C GLN A 592 -0.92 37.00 3.22
N LYS A 593 -1.28 37.98 2.36
CA LYS A 593 -0.77 39.36 2.43
C LYS A 593 -1.19 40.09 3.71
N LEU A 594 -2.19 39.60 4.44
CA LEU A 594 -2.65 40.17 5.71
C LEU A 594 -1.76 39.77 6.90
N ALA A 595 -0.97 38.72 6.77
CA ALA A 595 0.02 38.30 7.75
C ALA A 595 1.34 39.06 7.55
N ASP A 596 2.13 39.11 8.61
CA ASP A 596 3.44 39.76 8.60
C ASP A 596 4.60 38.77 8.42
N LEU A 597 4.48 37.59 9.06
CA LEU A 597 5.52 36.56 9.07
C LEU A 597 4.90 35.17 9.21
N PHE A 598 5.32 34.23 8.36
CA PHE A 598 4.97 32.83 8.49
C PHE A 598 5.96 32.10 9.42
N LEU A 599 5.45 31.39 10.41
CA LEU A 599 6.23 30.58 11.34
C LEU A 599 6.12 29.11 10.96
N ASP A 600 7.24 28.50 10.57
CA ASP A 600 7.25 27.11 10.12
C ASP A 600 7.35 26.11 11.28
N THR A 601 6.91 24.87 11.02
CA THR A 601 6.96 23.72 11.93
C THR A 601 8.28 22.95 11.79
N PHE A 602 8.68 22.17 12.80
CA PHE A 602 10.07 21.66 12.90
C PHE A 602 10.26 20.25 12.35
N SER A 603 9.52 19.25 12.84
CA SER A 603 9.73 17.86 12.42
C SER A 603 9.24 17.59 10.98
N TYR A 604 8.27 18.38 10.54
CA TYR A 604 7.74 18.36 9.18
C TYR A 604 7.42 19.79 8.75
N ASN A 605 8.29 20.36 7.95
CA ASN A 605 8.15 21.74 7.48
C ASN A 605 6.88 22.00 6.65
N ALA A 606 6.61 23.26 6.44
CA ALA A 606 5.72 23.72 5.39
C ALA A 606 6.38 23.43 4.02
N HIS A 607 5.69 22.67 3.20
CA HIS A 607 6.14 22.34 1.83
C HIS A 607 5.38 23.23 0.83
N THR A 608 4.21 22.78 0.36
CA THR A 608 3.33 23.59 -0.50
C THR A 608 2.96 24.90 0.18
N THR A 609 2.75 24.91 1.49
CA THR A 609 2.39 26.12 2.26
C THR A 609 3.53 27.14 2.33
N THR A 610 4.80 26.73 2.36
CA THR A 610 5.94 27.68 2.17
C THR A 610 5.94 28.26 0.75
N SER A 611 5.77 27.41 -0.27
CA SER A 611 5.68 27.89 -1.66
C SER A 611 4.53 28.90 -1.84
N ASP A 612 3.38 28.65 -1.20
CA ASP A 612 2.22 29.55 -1.24
C ASP A 612 2.52 30.89 -0.56
N ALA A 613 3.15 30.85 0.63
CA ALA A 613 3.54 32.05 1.37
C ALA A 613 4.51 32.90 0.56
N LEU A 614 5.57 32.32 0.03
CA LEU A 614 6.59 33.02 -0.77
C LEU A 614 5.99 33.56 -2.07
N TRP A 615 5.08 32.83 -2.73
CA TRP A 615 4.38 33.30 -3.92
C TRP A 615 3.47 34.48 -3.63
N ALA A 616 2.82 34.50 -2.47
CA ALA A 616 1.99 35.60 -1.99
C ALA A 616 2.79 36.83 -1.51
N GLY A 617 4.11 36.72 -1.38
CA GLY A 617 5.01 37.78 -0.86
C GLY A 617 5.13 37.79 0.67
N LEU A 618 4.78 36.70 1.37
CA LEU A 618 4.89 36.55 2.80
C LEU A 618 6.21 35.84 3.16
N PRO A 619 7.10 36.46 3.96
CA PRO A 619 8.31 35.83 4.43
C PRO A 619 8.02 34.64 5.37
N VAL A 620 8.89 33.62 5.29
CA VAL A 620 8.82 32.39 6.09
C VAL A 620 10.10 32.23 6.91
N VAL A 621 9.99 32.06 8.22
CA VAL A 621 11.13 31.65 9.06
C VAL A 621 11.02 30.16 9.31
N THR A 622 12.12 29.43 9.10
CA THR A 622 12.20 27.98 9.30
C THR A 622 13.42 27.58 10.12
N LYS A 623 13.34 26.42 10.74
CA LYS A 623 14.48 25.72 11.35
C LYS A 623 14.79 24.46 10.56
N LEU A 624 16.04 24.31 10.10
CA LEU A 624 16.48 23.07 9.46
C LEU A 624 16.52 21.92 10.47
N GLY A 625 15.90 20.81 10.08
CA GLY A 625 16.01 19.55 10.80
C GLY A 625 16.99 18.57 10.16
N GLU A 626 16.85 17.30 10.53
CA GLU A 626 17.73 16.20 10.10
C GLU A 626 17.21 15.44 8.87
N GLY A 627 15.92 15.21 8.82
CA GLY A 627 15.24 14.43 7.76
C GLY A 627 14.71 15.29 6.63
N PHE A 628 14.37 14.64 5.52
CA PHE A 628 13.84 15.28 4.31
C PHE A 628 12.67 16.24 4.62
N ALA A 629 11.66 15.74 5.32
CA ALA A 629 10.45 16.50 5.64
C ALA A 629 10.72 17.77 6.46
N ALA A 630 11.78 17.79 7.26
CA ALA A 630 12.17 18.90 8.12
C ALA A 630 13.16 19.88 7.46
N ARG A 631 13.41 19.77 6.15
CA ARG A 631 14.41 20.55 5.42
C ARG A 631 13.85 21.24 4.18
N VAL A 632 12.60 20.94 3.82
CA VAL A 632 11.99 21.42 2.58
C VAL A 632 11.85 22.93 2.54
N ALA A 633 11.38 23.57 3.62
CA ALA A 633 11.28 25.02 3.66
C ALA A 633 12.65 25.70 3.49
N GLY A 634 13.72 25.10 4.03
CA GLY A 634 15.09 25.55 3.82
C GLY A 634 15.54 25.48 2.36
N SER A 635 15.15 24.41 1.63
CA SER A 635 15.39 24.31 0.19
C SER A 635 14.70 25.44 -0.58
N LEU A 636 13.41 25.67 -0.30
CA LEU A 636 12.63 26.72 -0.96
C LEU A 636 13.18 28.12 -0.69
N LEU A 637 13.57 28.39 0.57
CA LEU A 637 14.19 29.67 0.96
C LEU A 637 15.57 29.87 0.31
N THR A 638 16.34 28.81 0.16
CA THR A 638 17.61 28.87 -0.59
C THR A 638 17.36 29.19 -2.05
N ALA A 639 16.40 28.51 -2.68
CA ALA A 639 16.05 28.68 -4.10
C ALA A 639 15.45 30.06 -4.41
N ILE A 640 14.78 30.73 -3.44
CA ILE A 640 14.27 32.11 -3.60
C ILE A 640 15.32 33.15 -3.19
N GLY A 641 16.51 32.76 -2.75
CA GLY A 641 17.57 33.66 -2.34
C GLY A 641 17.35 34.37 -1.00
N LEU A 642 16.69 33.73 -0.06
CA LEU A 642 16.43 34.20 1.31
C LEU A 642 17.04 33.27 2.38
N PRO A 643 18.32 32.87 2.27
CA PRO A 643 18.93 31.94 3.22
C PRO A 643 19.02 32.50 4.65
N GLU A 644 18.96 33.83 4.85
CA GLU A 644 18.93 34.49 6.15
C GLU A 644 17.67 34.18 6.98
N LEU A 645 16.63 33.60 6.38
CA LEU A 645 15.43 33.16 7.08
C LEU A 645 15.50 31.68 7.52
N ILE A 646 16.64 31.02 7.28
CA ILE A 646 16.92 29.64 7.67
C ILE A 646 17.71 29.62 8.95
N THR A 647 17.21 28.96 9.98
CA THR A 647 17.90 28.84 11.28
C THR A 647 18.32 27.40 11.57
N GLN A 648 19.29 27.22 12.49
CA GLN A 648 19.85 25.92 12.85
C GLN A 648 19.43 25.45 14.25
N SER A 649 18.83 26.32 15.06
CA SER A 649 18.38 26.02 16.41
C SER A 649 17.05 26.67 16.75
N GLU A 650 16.39 26.19 17.79
CA GLU A 650 15.13 26.72 18.30
C GLU A 650 15.31 28.16 18.83
N GLU A 651 16.44 28.44 19.49
CA GLU A 651 16.78 29.76 20.01
C GLU A 651 17.03 30.76 18.86
N ALA A 652 17.73 30.35 17.81
CA ALA A 652 17.95 31.19 16.63
C ALA A 652 16.63 31.48 15.89
N TYR A 653 15.74 30.48 15.81
CA TYR A 653 14.41 30.66 15.23
C TYR A 653 13.57 31.67 16.00
N GLU A 654 13.50 31.55 17.36
CA GLU A 654 12.79 32.50 18.21
C GLU A 654 13.39 33.92 18.11
N ALA A 655 14.72 34.02 18.16
CA ALA A 655 15.41 35.30 18.09
C ALA A 655 15.17 36.01 16.74
N LEU A 656 15.24 35.27 15.61
CA LEU A 656 15.00 35.83 14.27
C LEU A 656 13.53 36.27 14.13
N ALA A 657 12.57 35.43 14.53
CA ALA A 657 11.16 35.77 14.46
C ALA A 657 10.82 37.01 15.30
N LEU A 658 11.40 37.14 16.51
CA LEU A 658 11.25 38.31 17.37
C LEU A 658 11.90 39.57 16.74
N ALA A 659 13.09 39.46 16.21
CA ALA A 659 13.80 40.58 15.57
C ALA A 659 12.98 41.15 14.40
N LEU A 660 12.47 40.27 13.52
CA LEU A 660 11.61 40.66 12.38
C LEU A 660 10.28 41.29 12.85
N ALA A 661 9.77 40.87 14.00
CA ALA A 661 8.52 41.40 14.53
C ALA A 661 8.70 42.76 15.28
N THR A 662 9.89 43.04 15.76
CA THR A 662 10.21 44.28 16.51
C THR A 662 10.93 45.33 15.68
N ASP A 663 11.51 44.98 14.54
CA ASP A 663 12.13 45.91 13.58
C ASP A 663 11.41 45.96 12.24
N PRO A 664 10.45 46.92 12.05
CA PRO A 664 9.70 47.07 10.79
C PRO A 664 10.61 47.32 9.57
N ASN A 665 11.76 47.92 9.76
CA ASN A 665 12.70 48.21 8.64
C ASN A 665 13.36 46.94 8.15
N GLU A 666 13.77 46.05 9.06
CA GLU A 666 14.35 44.79 8.69
C GLU A 666 13.33 43.87 8.00
N LEU A 667 12.11 43.79 8.52
CA LEU A 667 11.01 43.06 7.89
C LEU A 667 10.70 43.64 6.47
N ALA A 668 10.66 44.96 6.33
CA ALA A 668 10.43 45.61 5.02
C ALA A 668 11.54 45.29 4.01
N LYS A 669 12.81 45.24 4.43
CA LYS A 669 13.93 44.81 3.58
C LYS A 669 13.73 43.37 3.09
N ILE A 670 13.36 42.45 3.99
CA ILE A 670 13.08 41.05 3.63
C ILE A 670 11.92 40.95 2.64
N LYS A 671 10.80 41.66 2.91
CA LYS A 671 9.64 41.68 1.99
C LYS A 671 10.01 42.23 0.62
N SER A 672 10.78 43.34 0.57
CA SER A 672 11.26 43.92 -0.70
C SER A 672 12.20 42.98 -1.46
N LYS A 673 13.10 42.29 -0.75
CA LYS A 673 13.99 41.28 -1.34
C LYS A 673 13.19 40.11 -1.90
N LEU A 674 12.19 39.59 -1.15
CA LEU A 674 11.31 38.53 -1.62
C LEU A 674 10.56 38.94 -2.90
N GLU A 675 10.02 40.17 -2.94
CA GLU A 675 9.30 40.68 -4.11
C GLU A 675 10.21 40.76 -5.34
N ALA A 676 11.43 41.28 -5.19
CA ALA A 676 12.42 41.36 -6.27
C ALA A 676 12.86 39.95 -6.75
N ASN A 677 13.02 39.02 -5.82
CA ASN A 677 13.51 37.68 -6.10
C ASN A 677 12.44 36.76 -6.71
N ARG A 678 11.14 36.99 -6.43
CA ARG A 678 10.05 36.11 -6.80
C ARG A 678 10.00 35.77 -8.30
N LEU A 679 10.36 36.69 -9.18
CA LEU A 679 10.36 36.51 -10.64
C LEU A 679 11.77 36.37 -11.23
N THR A 680 12.83 36.42 -10.42
CA THR A 680 14.21 36.43 -10.90
C THR A 680 15.05 35.27 -10.35
N GLN A 681 14.61 34.65 -9.27
CA GLN A 681 15.30 33.53 -8.66
C GLN A 681 14.69 32.18 -9.09
N PRO A 682 15.44 31.09 -8.99
CA PRO A 682 15.07 29.77 -9.51
C PRO A 682 13.74 29.21 -9.02
N LEU A 683 13.29 29.53 -7.81
CA LEU A 683 12.16 28.87 -7.16
C LEU A 683 10.88 28.86 -8.01
N PHE A 684 10.58 29.96 -8.71
CA PHE A 684 9.37 30.11 -9.51
C PHE A 684 9.62 30.08 -11.03
N ASP A 685 10.81 29.65 -11.47
CA ASP A 685 11.09 29.39 -12.88
C ASP A 685 10.71 27.93 -13.24
N SER A 686 9.41 27.72 -13.46
CA SER A 686 8.86 26.40 -13.82
C SER A 686 9.50 25.83 -15.10
N ALA A 687 9.87 26.67 -16.07
CA ALA A 687 10.48 26.23 -17.32
C ALA A 687 11.91 25.73 -17.12
N MET A 688 12.71 26.46 -16.35
CA MET A 688 14.07 26.01 -15.97
C MET A 688 13.98 24.72 -15.14
N TYR A 689 13.07 24.69 -14.17
CA TYR A 689 12.86 23.51 -13.33
C TYR A 689 12.55 22.27 -14.18
N THR A 690 11.63 22.38 -15.15
CA THR A 690 11.26 21.27 -16.04
C THR A 690 12.47 20.76 -16.82
N ARG A 691 13.31 21.66 -17.36
CA ARG A 691 14.54 21.26 -18.08
C ARG A 691 15.51 20.50 -17.18
N HIS A 692 15.67 20.92 -15.92
CA HIS A 692 16.53 20.19 -14.97
C HIS A 692 15.97 18.80 -14.64
N LEU A 693 14.66 18.70 -14.42
CA LEU A 693 13.99 17.44 -14.16
C LEU A 693 14.13 16.46 -15.34
N GLU A 694 13.90 16.93 -16.56
CA GLU A 694 14.08 16.18 -17.82
C GLU A 694 15.54 15.72 -17.99
N THR A 695 16.51 16.58 -17.66
CA THR A 695 17.92 16.22 -17.70
C THR A 695 18.21 15.08 -16.74
N GLY A 696 17.67 15.14 -15.52
CA GLY A 696 17.79 14.06 -14.55
C GLY A 696 17.20 12.73 -15.05
N TYR A 697 16.01 12.76 -15.64
CA TYR A 697 15.37 11.60 -16.24
C TYR A 697 16.17 11.01 -17.39
N GLN A 698 16.65 11.87 -18.27
CA GLN A 698 17.50 11.46 -19.40
C GLN A 698 18.78 10.76 -18.91
N MET A 699 19.47 11.34 -17.91
CA MET A 699 20.69 10.77 -17.35
C MET A 699 20.41 9.43 -16.66
N ALA A 700 19.29 9.28 -15.96
CA ALA A 700 18.89 8.02 -15.34
C ALA A 700 18.65 6.93 -16.39
N TYR A 701 17.91 7.26 -17.46
CA TYR A 701 17.68 6.33 -18.55
C TYR A 701 18.97 5.98 -19.33
N ASP A 702 19.86 6.94 -19.53
CA ASP A 702 21.15 6.72 -20.19
C ASP A 702 22.04 5.74 -19.43
N ARG A 703 22.05 5.81 -18.09
CA ARG A 703 22.75 4.82 -17.27
C ARG A 703 22.16 3.42 -17.47
N TYR A 704 20.85 3.28 -17.41
CA TYR A 704 20.17 2.01 -17.71
C TYR A 704 20.51 1.53 -19.12
N PHE A 705 20.40 2.41 -20.13
CA PHE A 705 20.65 2.04 -21.53
C PHE A 705 22.10 1.63 -21.79
N THR A 706 23.06 2.15 -21.08
CA THR A 706 24.47 1.74 -21.15
C THR A 706 24.79 0.50 -20.31
N GLY A 707 23.84 -0.03 -19.55
CA GLY A 707 24.02 -1.22 -18.70
C GLY A 707 24.68 -0.95 -17.36
N ASN A 708 24.76 0.32 -16.95
CA ASN A 708 25.27 0.72 -15.65
C ASN A 708 24.17 0.63 -14.58
N SER A 709 24.54 0.19 -13.37
CA SER A 709 23.65 0.22 -12.21
C SER A 709 23.24 1.65 -11.85
N PRO A 710 22.09 1.87 -11.21
CA PRO A 710 21.74 3.17 -10.63
C PRO A 710 22.87 3.72 -9.75
N ASP A 711 23.11 5.02 -9.85
CA ASP A 711 24.10 5.77 -9.05
C ASP A 711 23.67 7.24 -9.01
N ALA A 712 24.19 8.00 -8.05
CA ALA A 712 23.82 9.40 -7.87
C ALA A 712 24.00 10.21 -9.16
N ILE A 713 23.01 11.03 -9.48
CA ILE A 713 22.99 11.92 -10.64
C ILE A 713 23.00 13.35 -10.13
N ILE A 714 23.95 14.15 -10.61
CA ILE A 714 24.03 15.57 -10.32
C ILE A 714 23.68 16.33 -11.58
N VAL A 715 22.51 16.96 -11.57
CA VAL A 715 22.08 17.82 -12.69
C VAL A 715 22.79 19.17 -12.57
N ALA A 716 23.43 19.60 -13.63
CA ALA A 716 24.08 20.93 -13.67
C ALA A 716 23.02 22.05 -13.69
N ALA A 717 23.39 23.22 -13.12
CA ALA A 717 22.53 24.41 -13.06
C ALA A 717 22.38 25.07 -14.44
#